data_223ba67c90721bc3b31583aac79ccb01
#
_entry.id   223ba67c90721bc3b31583aac79ccb01
#
_cell.length_a   1.000
_cell.length_b   1.000
_cell.length_c   1.000
_cell.angle_alpha   90.00
_cell.angle_beta   90.00
_cell.angle_gamma   90.00
#
_symmetry.space_group_name_H-M   'P 1'
#
loop_
_entity.id
_entity.type
_entity.pdbx_description
1 polymer ?
#
loop_
_entity_poly.entity_id
_entity_poly.type
_entity_poly.pdbx_seq_one_letter_code
_entity_poly.pdbx_strand_id
1 'polypeptide(L)'
;MRCGRIIVRGIVQGVGFRPFVYAAAVRLGIAGSVINHGSEVEITACGDRFDEFCREVSKGPKMSVIDSVTVEPLSEGDIDTSGFFILPSADGARTGFIPADIATCDACLADIMDPSSRYYGYWATSCTDCGPRYSIIRAVPYDRERTSMEAFSPCNDCLTEYQSPENRRHHAQTIACRDCGPKLSLLTSSGEPVVTDDPIKTTAELLDAGYIVAVRGVGGYHICCIEEQAGRLKRLLGRPHQSLAVMMQPESLAEYVVPLTDAEREMLTGPVHPIMILDKVDPEAHRELSELHNLGVMLPYTGLHHLLFTHLQHLLLVMTSANAPGTPMITKTSYISERMGDVAEYILSHDREIINRCDDSVVRDGYIIRLSRGLAPLRTAMDLGDRQILGVGPELNANATIYKGGFVVTSPHIGNIRNPPTVAYLEETIEKLTSLTGAKPGIIAHDLHPQFLSTRLAHTLAEEWGAVLCPVQHHRAHIASVTTEEVVGIAIDGVGYGDDATIWGGEILTGSPGEGYTRTGHLEQVLMPGGDLATKFPERMLYGILPDAETLSLLSERGWDDTSLRVLEQQTEKRFNCPATTSTGRVLDAAAALLGICRERTYDGEPSMVLEAYAARGTPQPLEVRIGSGRNGADVLLTSEILREGRAMIKRGVSVPYTAATMQTALAKGIAELALRSAEKTGISTAALSGGVAINRSIRETILAELADAGVRCLTNPRYPFGDGCISCGQVITAGILAKEGKL
;
A
#
# COMPACT_ATOMS: atom_id res chain seq x y z
N MET A 1 -42.14 -26.38 10.57
CA MET A 1 -41.14 -25.38 10.12
C MET A 1 -39.83 -25.61 10.85
N ARG A 2 -38.70 -25.38 10.23
CA ARG A 2 -37.40 -25.40 10.89
C ARG A 2 -37.02 -23.97 11.26
N CYS A 3 -36.55 -23.78 12.50
CA CYS A 3 -36.23 -22.46 13.01
C CYS A 3 -34.81 -22.48 13.62
N GLY A 4 -34.10 -21.37 13.52
CA GLY A 4 -32.76 -21.24 14.06
C GLY A 4 -32.26 -19.82 14.15
N ARG A 5 -31.22 -19.67 14.96
CA ARG A 5 -30.36 -18.46 15.05
C ARG A 5 -29.12 -18.70 14.24
N ILE A 6 -28.86 -17.81 13.30
CA ILE A 6 -27.70 -17.88 12.41
C ILE A 6 -26.79 -16.69 12.76
N ILE A 7 -25.54 -16.97 13.09
CA ILE A 7 -24.52 -15.94 13.36
C ILE A 7 -23.52 -15.99 12.23
N VAL A 8 -23.36 -14.87 11.54
CA VAL A 8 -22.43 -14.71 10.41
C VAL A 8 -21.32 -13.77 10.83
N ARG A 9 -20.07 -14.24 10.69
CA ARG A 9 -18.86 -13.49 10.97
C ARG A 9 -18.07 -13.27 9.70
N GLY A 10 -17.41 -12.11 9.59
CA GLY A 10 -16.62 -11.76 8.43
C GLY A 10 -16.80 -10.31 8.01
N ILE A 11 -16.52 -10.03 6.71
CA ILE A 11 -16.86 -8.77 6.05
C ILE A 11 -18.36 -8.79 5.71
N VAL A 12 -19.18 -8.51 6.69
CA VAL A 12 -20.65 -8.62 6.57
C VAL A 12 -21.37 -7.31 6.90
N GLN A 13 -20.62 -6.22 7.08
CA GLN A 13 -21.19 -4.87 7.28
C GLN A 13 -20.63 -3.89 6.26
N GLY A 14 -21.43 -2.92 5.86
CA GLY A 14 -21.06 -1.96 4.82
C GLY A 14 -20.99 -2.54 3.40
N VAL A 15 -21.43 -3.77 3.20
CA VAL A 15 -21.38 -4.54 1.93
C VAL A 15 -22.78 -5.02 1.49
N GLY A 16 -23.85 -4.42 2.01
CA GLY A 16 -25.21 -4.78 1.65
C GLY A 16 -25.72 -6.10 2.23
N PHE A 17 -25.09 -6.63 3.29
CA PHE A 17 -25.42 -7.95 3.81
C PHE A 17 -26.85 -8.06 4.40
N ARG A 18 -27.29 -7.09 5.23
CA ARG A 18 -28.66 -7.07 5.77
C ARG A 18 -29.74 -7.01 4.69
N PRO A 19 -29.66 -6.10 3.68
CA PRO A 19 -30.56 -6.11 2.52
C PRO A 19 -30.56 -7.43 1.76
N PHE A 20 -29.41 -8.04 1.55
CA PHE A 20 -29.28 -9.34 0.88
C PHE A 20 -30.02 -10.46 1.65
N VAL A 21 -29.82 -10.54 2.97
CA VAL A 21 -30.50 -11.49 3.83
C VAL A 21 -32.02 -11.29 3.79
N TYR A 22 -32.47 -10.04 3.86
CA TYR A 22 -33.87 -9.66 3.76
C TYR A 22 -34.50 -10.14 2.44
N ALA A 23 -33.86 -9.83 1.31
CA ALA A 23 -34.33 -10.23 -0.01
C ALA A 23 -34.40 -11.77 -0.17
N ALA A 24 -33.39 -12.48 0.35
CA ALA A 24 -33.39 -13.95 0.37
C ALA A 24 -34.55 -14.51 1.24
N ALA A 25 -34.77 -13.93 2.43
CA ALA A 25 -35.85 -14.36 3.32
C ALA A 25 -37.24 -14.18 2.68
N VAL A 26 -37.51 -13.01 2.11
CA VAL A 26 -38.79 -12.72 1.43
C VAL A 26 -39.03 -13.69 0.27
N ARG A 27 -38.02 -13.91 -0.58
CA ARG A 27 -38.12 -14.81 -1.73
C ARG A 27 -38.35 -16.28 -1.34
N LEU A 28 -37.75 -16.70 -0.22
CA LEU A 28 -37.83 -18.08 0.28
C LEU A 28 -38.99 -18.31 1.26
N GLY A 29 -39.77 -17.27 1.58
CA GLY A 29 -40.87 -17.35 2.54
C GLY A 29 -40.42 -17.66 3.97
N ILE A 30 -39.28 -17.07 4.37
CA ILE A 30 -38.72 -17.19 5.72
C ILE A 30 -39.20 -16.01 6.55
N ALA A 31 -39.66 -16.27 7.76
CA ALA A 31 -40.00 -15.26 8.76
C ALA A 31 -38.85 -15.08 9.77
N GLY A 32 -38.76 -13.91 10.41
CA GLY A 32 -37.74 -13.61 11.43
C GLY A 32 -37.13 -12.25 11.30
N SER A 33 -35.83 -12.13 11.64
CA SER A 33 -35.15 -10.83 11.61
C SER A 33 -33.64 -10.95 11.37
N VAL A 34 -33.05 -9.83 10.90
CA VAL A 34 -31.59 -9.66 10.79
C VAL A 34 -31.16 -8.38 11.50
N ILE A 35 -30.08 -8.48 12.28
CA ILE A 35 -29.51 -7.37 13.06
C ILE A 35 -27.98 -7.37 12.96
N ASN A 36 -27.36 -6.18 12.91
CA ASN A 36 -25.93 -6.06 13.18
C ASN A 36 -25.72 -6.03 14.71
N HIS A 37 -24.95 -6.98 15.22
CA HIS A 37 -24.65 -7.08 16.65
C HIS A 37 -23.13 -6.92 16.85
N GLY A 38 -22.70 -5.71 17.12
CA GLY A 38 -21.27 -5.37 17.13
C GLY A 38 -20.67 -5.49 15.73
N SER A 39 -19.78 -6.47 15.52
CA SER A 39 -19.15 -6.76 14.22
C SER A 39 -19.75 -7.99 13.52
N GLU A 40 -20.75 -8.63 14.10
CA GLU A 40 -21.40 -9.84 13.59
C GLU A 40 -22.77 -9.49 12.99
N VAL A 41 -23.29 -10.36 12.15
CA VAL A 41 -24.69 -10.33 11.75
C VAL A 41 -25.38 -11.50 12.38
N GLU A 42 -26.40 -11.20 13.18
CA GLU A 42 -27.28 -12.20 13.78
C GLU A 42 -28.59 -12.24 12.99
N ILE A 43 -29.07 -13.46 12.68
CA ILE A 43 -30.31 -13.70 11.97
C ILE A 43 -31.13 -14.69 12.77
N THR A 44 -32.37 -14.34 13.09
CA THR A 44 -33.35 -15.32 13.54
C THR A 44 -34.23 -15.67 12.36
N ALA A 45 -34.44 -16.94 12.08
CA ALA A 45 -35.14 -17.37 10.86
C ALA A 45 -35.98 -18.63 11.10
N CYS A 46 -37.19 -18.65 10.54
CA CYS A 46 -38.10 -19.77 10.61
C CYS A 46 -38.88 -19.97 9.31
N GLY A 47 -38.91 -21.20 8.79
CA GLY A 47 -39.65 -21.52 7.58
C GLY A 47 -39.36 -22.90 7.02
N ASP A 48 -40.15 -23.33 6.02
CA ASP A 48 -39.99 -24.65 5.42
C ASP A 48 -38.73 -24.76 4.55
N ARG A 49 -38.25 -23.63 3.99
CA ARG A 49 -37.04 -23.56 3.16
C ARG A 49 -35.81 -23.06 3.95
N PHE A 50 -35.80 -23.30 5.28
CA PHE A 50 -34.73 -22.82 6.15
C PHE A 50 -33.33 -23.27 5.72
N ASP A 51 -33.15 -24.53 5.31
CA ASP A 51 -31.83 -25.03 4.88
C ASP A 51 -31.35 -24.40 3.57
N GLU A 52 -32.26 -24.05 2.67
CA GLU A 52 -31.93 -23.32 1.44
C GLU A 52 -31.54 -21.88 1.76
N PHE A 53 -32.26 -21.25 2.67
CA PHE A 53 -31.92 -19.92 3.18
C PHE A 53 -30.53 -19.89 3.82
N CYS A 54 -30.19 -20.84 4.68
CA CYS A 54 -28.86 -20.95 5.27
C CYS A 54 -27.75 -21.06 4.23
N ARG A 55 -27.96 -21.88 3.18
CA ARG A 55 -26.99 -22.02 2.08
C ARG A 55 -26.81 -20.72 1.29
N GLU A 56 -27.86 -19.94 1.11
CA GLU A 56 -27.80 -18.66 0.42
C GLU A 56 -27.11 -17.61 1.29
N VAL A 57 -27.50 -17.48 2.55
CA VAL A 57 -26.86 -16.59 3.51
C VAL A 57 -25.35 -16.86 3.61
N SER A 58 -24.93 -18.13 3.54
CA SER A 58 -23.53 -18.54 3.59
C SER A 58 -22.74 -18.12 2.34
N LYS A 59 -23.39 -17.77 1.22
CA LYS A 59 -22.70 -17.20 0.04
C LYS A 59 -22.48 -15.69 0.18
N GLY A 60 -23.43 -14.99 0.79
CA GLY A 60 -23.42 -13.54 0.96
C GLY A 60 -23.49 -12.74 -0.35
N PRO A 61 -23.56 -11.41 -0.27
CA PRO A 61 -23.46 -10.52 -1.42
C PRO A 61 -22.02 -10.44 -1.96
N LYS A 62 -21.85 -9.96 -3.20
CA LYS A 62 -20.59 -9.92 -3.97
C LYS A 62 -19.39 -9.36 -3.19
N MET A 63 -19.61 -8.36 -2.36
CA MET A 63 -18.53 -7.66 -1.61
C MET A 63 -18.31 -8.23 -0.21
N SER A 64 -19.06 -9.27 0.20
CA SER A 64 -18.87 -9.90 1.51
C SER A 64 -17.76 -10.94 1.48
N VAL A 65 -17.09 -11.09 2.63
CA VAL A 65 -16.20 -12.24 2.90
C VAL A 65 -16.71 -12.89 4.18
N ILE A 66 -17.17 -14.13 4.09
CA ILE A 66 -17.73 -14.85 5.22
C ILE A 66 -16.66 -15.79 5.79
N ASP A 67 -16.28 -15.58 7.05
CA ASP A 67 -15.31 -16.41 7.75
C ASP A 67 -15.98 -17.64 8.39
N SER A 68 -17.16 -17.43 8.98
CA SER A 68 -17.92 -18.52 9.60
C SER A 68 -19.41 -18.24 9.62
N VAL A 69 -20.19 -19.31 9.54
CA VAL A 69 -21.63 -19.31 9.77
C VAL A 69 -21.94 -20.36 10.81
N THR A 70 -22.52 -19.95 11.93
CA THR A 70 -22.97 -20.85 13.00
C THR A 70 -24.48 -20.87 13.05
N VAL A 71 -25.09 -22.05 13.12
CA VAL A 71 -26.54 -22.21 13.18
C VAL A 71 -26.90 -22.91 14.47
N GLU A 72 -27.68 -22.25 15.30
CA GLU A 72 -28.22 -22.78 16.57
C GLU A 72 -29.74 -23.00 16.41
N PRO A 73 -30.26 -24.15 16.80
CA PRO A 73 -31.71 -24.39 16.71
C PRO A 73 -32.48 -23.52 17.71
N LEU A 74 -33.60 -22.95 17.25
CA LEU A 74 -34.57 -22.20 18.06
C LEU A 74 -35.95 -22.85 17.99
N SER A 75 -36.78 -22.57 19.00
CA SER A 75 -38.20 -22.92 18.97
C SER A 75 -39.01 -21.90 18.16
N GLU A 76 -40.04 -22.34 17.46
CA GLU A 76 -40.91 -21.46 16.66
C GLU A 76 -41.54 -20.33 17.50
N GLY A 77 -41.83 -20.54 18.77
CA GLY A 77 -42.33 -19.54 19.69
C GLY A 77 -41.37 -18.41 20.06
N ASP A 78 -40.06 -18.57 19.73
CA ASP A 78 -39.04 -17.58 20.04
C ASP A 78 -38.84 -16.58 18.87
N ILE A 79 -39.57 -16.74 17.75
CA ILE A 79 -39.38 -15.95 16.53
C ILE A 79 -40.71 -15.28 16.15
N ASP A 80 -40.64 -13.99 15.77
CA ASP A 80 -41.77 -13.31 15.14
C ASP A 80 -41.96 -13.86 13.71
N THR A 81 -43.06 -14.59 13.55
CA THR A 81 -43.42 -15.21 12.27
C THR A 81 -44.33 -14.33 11.39
N SER A 82 -44.60 -13.10 11.78
CA SER A 82 -45.43 -12.15 10.99
C SER A 82 -44.79 -11.66 9.69
N GLY A 83 -43.46 -11.79 9.58
CA GLY A 83 -42.68 -11.38 8.42
C GLY A 83 -41.20 -11.50 8.66
N PHE A 84 -40.39 -10.88 7.78
CA PHE A 84 -38.95 -10.76 7.98
C PHE A 84 -38.57 -9.28 8.15
N PHE A 85 -37.74 -8.94 9.13
CA PHE A 85 -37.45 -7.55 9.51
C PHE A 85 -35.94 -7.27 9.59
N ILE A 86 -35.51 -6.08 9.15
CA ILE A 86 -34.18 -5.56 9.47
C ILE A 86 -34.32 -4.72 10.75
N LEU A 87 -33.67 -5.19 11.81
CA LEU A 87 -33.73 -4.49 13.12
C LEU A 87 -32.61 -3.43 13.20
N PRO A 88 -32.81 -2.39 14.05
CA PRO A 88 -31.76 -1.46 14.41
C PRO A 88 -30.55 -2.19 14.95
N SER A 89 -29.34 -1.72 14.63
CA SER A 89 -28.10 -2.33 15.11
C SER A 89 -27.99 -2.24 16.64
N ALA A 90 -27.39 -3.27 17.26
CA ALA A 90 -27.11 -3.31 18.70
C ALA A 90 -25.60 -3.33 18.93
N ASP A 91 -25.20 -2.83 20.12
CA ASP A 91 -23.82 -2.94 20.56
C ASP A 91 -23.53 -4.40 20.92
N GLY A 92 -22.37 -4.88 20.48
CA GLY A 92 -21.92 -6.27 20.70
C GLY A 92 -20.41 -6.37 20.64
N ALA A 93 -19.90 -7.59 20.49
CA ALA A 93 -18.48 -7.82 20.39
C ALA A 93 -17.89 -7.07 19.19
N ARG A 94 -16.82 -6.30 19.41
CA ARG A 94 -16.07 -5.63 18.36
C ARG A 94 -14.99 -6.61 17.89
N THR A 95 -15.28 -7.36 16.82
CA THR A 95 -14.35 -8.36 16.28
C THR A 95 -13.54 -7.83 15.07
N GLY A 96 -13.68 -6.54 14.80
CA GLY A 96 -12.67 -5.79 14.05
C GLY A 96 -12.69 -5.85 12.55
N PHE A 97 -13.87 -5.84 11.88
CA PHE A 97 -13.85 -5.60 10.44
C PHE A 97 -14.42 -4.24 10.07
N ILE A 98 -13.63 -3.54 9.22
CA ILE A 98 -14.00 -2.27 8.60
C ILE A 98 -13.81 -2.45 7.11
N PRO A 99 -14.86 -2.27 6.28
CA PRO A 99 -14.71 -2.38 4.83
C PRO A 99 -13.85 -1.23 4.29
N ALA A 100 -12.99 -1.54 3.31
CA ALA A 100 -12.26 -0.53 2.53
C ALA A 100 -13.24 0.29 1.69
N ASP A 101 -12.79 1.49 1.25
CA ASP A 101 -13.53 2.31 0.30
C ASP A 101 -13.62 1.58 -1.06
N ILE A 102 -14.76 1.67 -1.73
CA ILE A 102 -15.07 0.94 -2.96
C ILE A 102 -15.32 1.95 -4.08
N ALA A 103 -14.77 1.71 -5.26
CA ALA A 103 -15.02 2.53 -6.43
C ALA A 103 -16.51 2.55 -6.82
N THR A 104 -16.95 3.61 -7.51
CA THR A 104 -18.32 3.73 -8.02
C THR A 104 -18.64 2.58 -8.97
N CYS A 105 -19.71 1.83 -8.71
CA CYS A 105 -20.12 0.71 -9.56
C CYS A 105 -20.84 1.20 -10.83
N ASP A 106 -20.86 0.34 -11.85
CA ASP A 106 -21.46 0.65 -13.16
C ASP A 106 -22.92 1.12 -13.06
N ALA A 107 -23.71 0.51 -12.16
CA ALA A 107 -25.11 0.90 -11.96
C ALA A 107 -25.26 2.31 -11.34
N CYS A 108 -24.34 2.72 -10.46
CA CYS A 108 -24.31 4.08 -9.94
C CYS A 108 -23.77 5.07 -10.98
N LEU A 109 -22.79 4.65 -11.77
CA LEU A 109 -22.29 5.45 -12.88
C LEU A 109 -23.38 5.70 -13.92
N ALA A 110 -24.15 4.67 -14.29
CA ALA A 110 -25.29 4.81 -15.17
C ALA A 110 -26.31 5.83 -14.64
N ASP A 111 -26.66 5.76 -13.35
CA ASP A 111 -27.56 6.77 -12.75
C ASP A 111 -26.99 8.20 -12.80
N ILE A 112 -25.68 8.36 -12.62
CA ILE A 112 -25.00 9.67 -12.68
C ILE A 112 -25.04 10.25 -14.10
N MET A 113 -24.94 9.39 -15.11
CA MET A 113 -24.85 9.79 -16.52
C MET A 113 -26.21 9.87 -17.24
N ASP A 114 -27.29 9.28 -16.70
CA ASP A 114 -28.61 9.28 -17.31
C ASP A 114 -29.39 10.57 -16.97
N PRO A 115 -29.70 11.42 -17.98
CA PRO A 115 -30.47 12.64 -17.77
C PRO A 115 -31.88 12.41 -17.19
N SER A 116 -32.44 11.21 -17.30
CA SER A 116 -33.74 10.85 -16.73
C SER A 116 -33.67 10.45 -15.26
N SER A 117 -32.47 10.17 -14.74
CA SER A 117 -32.25 9.77 -13.36
C SER A 117 -32.29 10.97 -12.41
N ARG A 118 -32.90 10.79 -11.24
CA ARG A 118 -32.83 11.80 -10.15
C ARG A 118 -31.41 12.03 -9.63
N TYR A 119 -30.47 11.14 -9.95
CA TYR A 119 -29.06 11.21 -9.59
C TYR A 119 -28.18 11.82 -10.71
N TYR A 120 -28.79 12.25 -11.83
CA TYR A 120 -28.05 12.81 -12.95
C TYR A 120 -27.12 13.96 -12.51
N GLY A 121 -25.84 13.83 -12.85
CA GLY A 121 -24.80 14.81 -12.50
C GLY A 121 -24.53 14.95 -10.99
N TYR A 122 -25.01 14.03 -10.14
CA TYR A 122 -24.71 14.09 -8.73
C TYR A 122 -23.47 13.26 -8.37
N TRP A 123 -22.40 13.94 -8.03
CA TRP A 123 -21.06 13.39 -7.83
C TRP A 123 -20.91 12.35 -6.71
N ALA A 124 -21.74 12.43 -5.65
CA ALA A 124 -21.65 11.58 -4.46
C ALA A 124 -22.61 10.38 -4.48
N THR A 125 -23.18 10.06 -5.65
CA THR A 125 -24.09 8.93 -5.83
C THR A 125 -23.40 7.61 -5.49
N SER A 126 -24.04 6.81 -4.66
CA SER A 126 -23.56 5.49 -4.23
C SER A 126 -24.71 4.55 -3.87
N CYS A 127 -24.42 3.27 -3.68
CA CYS A 127 -25.37 2.24 -3.24
C CYS A 127 -24.75 1.34 -2.18
N THR A 128 -25.34 0.15 -1.93
CA THR A 128 -24.78 -0.83 -0.99
C THR A 128 -23.44 -1.42 -1.42
N ASP A 129 -23.16 -1.43 -2.74
CA ASP A 129 -22.02 -2.13 -3.33
C ASP A 129 -20.83 -1.21 -3.65
N CYS A 130 -20.98 0.12 -3.50
CA CYS A 130 -19.94 1.08 -3.87
C CYS A 130 -19.91 2.31 -2.96
N GLY A 131 -18.87 3.13 -3.13
CA GLY A 131 -18.67 4.38 -2.43
C GLY A 131 -17.82 4.28 -1.17
N PRO A 132 -17.72 5.35 -0.38
CA PRO A 132 -16.86 5.44 0.79
C PRO A 132 -17.32 4.53 1.93
N ARG A 133 -16.36 3.99 2.67
CA ARG A 133 -16.54 3.14 3.86
C ARG A 133 -15.56 3.53 4.95
N TYR A 134 -14.29 3.10 4.80
CA TYR A 134 -13.22 3.39 5.77
C TYR A 134 -13.03 4.89 5.96
N SER A 135 -12.97 5.64 4.90
CA SER A 135 -12.72 7.10 4.96
C SER A 135 -13.77 7.88 5.76
N ILE A 136 -14.99 7.35 5.91
CA ILE A 136 -16.09 8.05 6.56
C ILE A 136 -16.53 7.46 7.92
N ILE A 137 -16.02 6.29 8.34
CA ILE A 137 -16.47 5.61 9.56
C ILE A 137 -15.87 6.22 10.82
N ARG A 138 -16.70 6.45 11.85
CA ARG A 138 -16.29 6.86 13.21
C ARG A 138 -16.21 5.67 14.17
N ALA A 139 -17.19 4.78 14.10
CA ALA A 139 -17.30 3.63 15.00
C ALA A 139 -18.08 2.49 14.35
N VAL A 140 -17.94 1.28 14.87
CA VAL A 140 -18.76 0.10 14.54
C VAL A 140 -19.93 -0.05 15.51
N PRO A 141 -21.07 -0.64 15.10
CA PRO A 141 -21.43 -1.16 13.78
C PRO A 141 -21.54 -0.05 12.71
N TYR A 142 -21.41 -0.44 11.41
CA TYR A 142 -21.43 0.49 10.30
C TYR A 142 -22.88 0.94 10.00
N ASP A 143 -23.28 2.05 10.60
CA ASP A 143 -24.55 2.71 10.39
C ASP A 143 -24.34 4.20 10.12
N ARG A 144 -25.29 4.87 9.42
CA ARG A 144 -25.18 6.27 8.98
C ARG A 144 -24.76 7.23 10.10
N GLU A 145 -25.38 7.10 11.28
CA GLU A 145 -25.10 7.91 12.47
C GLU A 145 -23.68 7.75 13.04
N ARG A 146 -23.00 6.66 12.65
CA ARG A 146 -21.61 6.38 13.04
C ARG A 146 -20.62 6.67 11.90
N THR A 147 -21.04 7.45 10.92
CA THR A 147 -20.23 7.92 9.80
C THR A 147 -20.32 9.43 9.64
N SER A 148 -19.50 10.02 8.76
CA SER A 148 -19.63 11.43 8.41
C SER A 148 -20.94 11.76 7.65
N MET A 149 -21.69 10.75 7.22
CA MET A 149 -23.02 10.94 6.60
C MET A 149 -24.12 11.27 7.59
N GLU A 150 -23.88 11.19 8.89
CA GLU A 150 -24.78 11.69 9.95
C GLU A 150 -25.20 13.16 9.72
N ALA A 151 -24.27 13.99 9.22
CA ALA A 151 -24.53 15.40 8.93
C ALA A 151 -25.54 15.65 7.80
N PHE A 152 -25.90 14.61 7.02
CA PHE A 152 -26.74 14.71 5.83
C PHE A 152 -28.02 13.88 5.98
N SER A 153 -29.07 14.45 6.58
CA SER A 153 -30.37 13.77 6.74
C SER A 153 -31.00 13.47 5.37
N PRO A 154 -31.42 12.22 5.09
CA PRO A 154 -32.05 11.88 3.83
C PRO A 154 -33.35 12.66 3.58
N CYS A 155 -33.57 13.16 2.36
CA CYS A 155 -34.86 13.67 1.94
C CYS A 155 -35.88 12.52 1.79
N ASN A 156 -37.16 12.86 1.61
CA ASN A 156 -38.24 11.88 1.51
C ASN A 156 -37.99 10.82 0.42
N ASP A 157 -37.50 11.25 -0.74
CA ASP A 157 -37.21 10.32 -1.84
C ASP A 157 -36.08 9.38 -1.52
N CYS A 158 -34.98 9.88 -0.93
CA CYS A 158 -33.87 9.04 -0.47
C CYS A 158 -34.30 8.10 0.66
N LEU A 159 -35.18 8.55 1.56
CA LEU A 159 -35.72 7.71 2.63
C LEU A 159 -36.61 6.59 2.06
N THR A 160 -37.44 6.91 1.05
CA THR A 160 -38.27 5.92 0.34
C THR A 160 -37.40 4.83 -0.30
N GLU A 161 -36.33 5.21 -1.03
CA GLU A 161 -35.40 4.24 -1.61
C GLU A 161 -34.62 3.45 -0.53
N TYR A 162 -34.23 4.11 0.56
CA TYR A 162 -33.56 3.46 1.69
C TYR A 162 -34.41 2.38 2.34
N GLN A 163 -35.72 2.60 2.40
CA GLN A 163 -36.70 1.68 3.01
C GLN A 163 -37.23 0.64 2.03
N SER A 164 -37.10 0.84 0.72
CA SER A 164 -37.64 -0.05 -0.31
C SER A 164 -36.77 -1.29 -0.54
N PRO A 165 -37.27 -2.49 -0.22
CA PRO A 165 -36.49 -3.73 -0.38
C PRO A 165 -36.11 -4.08 -1.83
N GLU A 166 -36.85 -3.56 -2.80
CA GLU A 166 -36.60 -3.78 -4.22
C GLU A 166 -35.54 -2.81 -4.79
N ASN A 167 -35.19 -1.77 -4.02
CA ASN A 167 -34.23 -0.78 -4.47
C ASN A 167 -32.79 -1.19 -4.08
N ARG A 168 -31.84 -1.06 -5.03
CA ARG A 168 -30.42 -1.35 -4.78
C ARG A 168 -29.77 -0.43 -3.73
N ARG A 169 -30.46 0.61 -3.29
CA ARG A 169 -30.08 1.50 -2.17
C ARG A 169 -30.77 1.17 -0.86
N HIS A 170 -31.48 0.04 -0.79
CA HIS A 170 -32.10 -0.43 0.45
C HIS A 170 -31.05 -0.55 1.56
N HIS A 171 -31.24 0.21 2.64
CA HIS A 171 -30.27 0.34 3.75
C HIS A 171 -28.83 0.77 3.36
N ALA A 172 -28.65 1.46 2.20
CA ALA A 172 -27.36 2.03 1.86
C ALA A 172 -27.05 3.23 2.76
N GLN A 173 -26.07 3.10 3.66
CA GLN A 173 -25.75 4.13 4.67
C GLN A 173 -25.24 5.44 4.04
N THR A 174 -24.71 5.37 2.83
CA THR A 174 -24.18 6.52 2.06
C THR A 174 -25.20 7.13 1.11
N ILE A 175 -26.48 6.67 1.09
CA ILE A 175 -27.51 7.20 0.20
C ILE A 175 -27.68 8.72 0.39
N ALA A 176 -27.64 9.45 -0.70
CA ALA A 176 -27.86 10.88 -0.76
C ALA A 176 -28.12 11.31 -2.20
N CYS A 177 -28.79 12.44 -2.38
CA CYS A 177 -29.00 13.06 -3.69
C CYS A 177 -28.57 14.54 -3.65
N ARG A 178 -28.76 15.24 -4.77
CA ARG A 178 -28.42 16.65 -4.91
C ARG A 178 -29.05 17.53 -3.81
N ASP A 179 -30.25 17.19 -3.32
CA ASP A 179 -30.97 17.99 -2.34
C ASP A 179 -30.50 17.79 -0.91
N CYS A 180 -30.24 16.54 -0.52
CA CYS A 180 -29.95 16.17 0.86
C CYS A 180 -28.49 15.75 1.14
N GLY A 181 -27.68 15.57 0.13
CA GLY A 181 -26.30 15.07 0.31
C GLY A 181 -25.24 16.17 0.26
N PRO A 182 -23.97 15.73 0.33
CA PRO A 182 -22.81 16.63 0.31
C PRO A 182 -22.79 17.53 -0.92
N LYS A 183 -22.37 18.78 -0.70
CA LYS A 183 -22.26 19.83 -1.73
C LYS A 183 -20.80 20.07 -2.11
N LEU A 184 -20.63 20.42 -3.38
CA LEU A 184 -19.35 20.90 -3.90
C LEU A 184 -19.22 22.40 -3.76
N SER A 185 -18.00 22.87 -3.57
CA SER A 185 -17.62 24.28 -3.65
C SER A 185 -16.30 24.42 -4.39
N LEU A 186 -16.22 25.41 -5.27
CA LEU A 186 -14.97 25.81 -5.92
C LEU A 186 -14.45 27.07 -5.21
N LEU A 187 -13.19 27.04 -4.81
CA LEU A 187 -12.54 28.13 -4.07
C LEU A 187 -11.25 28.55 -4.81
N THR A 188 -10.82 29.77 -4.59
CA THR A 188 -9.47 30.21 -4.96
C THR A 188 -8.42 29.61 -4.02
N SER A 189 -7.13 29.76 -4.33
CA SER A 189 -6.03 29.34 -3.44
C SER A 189 -6.10 29.96 -2.05
N SER A 190 -6.66 31.18 -1.92
CA SER A 190 -6.89 31.86 -0.63
C SER A 190 -8.11 31.36 0.15
N GLY A 191 -8.90 30.45 -0.45
CA GLY A 191 -10.12 29.91 0.17
C GLY A 191 -11.39 30.74 -0.09
N GLU A 192 -11.34 31.76 -0.96
CA GLU A 192 -12.50 32.55 -1.32
C GLU A 192 -13.38 31.80 -2.33
N PRO A 193 -14.73 31.85 -2.19
CA PRO A 193 -15.61 31.14 -3.11
C PRO A 193 -15.54 31.70 -4.53
N VAL A 194 -15.49 30.82 -5.51
CA VAL A 194 -15.66 31.12 -6.93
C VAL A 194 -17.14 30.97 -7.26
N VAL A 195 -17.75 32.03 -7.79
CA VAL A 195 -19.17 32.00 -8.17
C VAL A 195 -19.36 31.19 -9.44
N THR A 196 -20.07 30.08 -9.33
CA THR A 196 -20.37 29.16 -10.45
C THR A 196 -21.63 28.38 -10.15
N ASP A 197 -22.39 28.06 -11.19
CA ASP A 197 -23.59 27.20 -11.11
C ASP A 197 -23.20 25.72 -11.20
N ASP A 198 -22.01 25.43 -11.76
CA ASP A 198 -21.46 24.07 -11.91
C ASP A 198 -19.96 24.02 -11.55
N PRO A 199 -19.64 23.72 -10.28
CA PRO A 199 -18.26 23.65 -9.83
C PRO A 199 -17.39 22.60 -10.57
N ILE A 200 -18.00 21.49 -11.05
CA ILE A 200 -17.27 20.45 -11.77
C ILE A 200 -16.88 20.93 -13.16
N LYS A 201 -17.84 21.47 -13.91
CA LYS A 201 -17.61 22.02 -15.24
C LYS A 201 -16.59 23.16 -15.20
N THR A 202 -16.75 24.10 -14.26
CA THR A 202 -15.79 25.21 -14.12
C THR A 202 -14.39 24.68 -13.76
N THR A 203 -14.29 23.64 -12.92
CA THR A 203 -13.00 23.01 -12.63
C THR A 203 -12.37 22.40 -13.86
N ALA A 204 -13.15 21.71 -14.72
CA ALA A 204 -12.65 21.15 -15.98
C ALA A 204 -12.13 22.27 -16.91
N GLU A 205 -12.87 23.35 -17.06
CA GLU A 205 -12.47 24.53 -17.85
C GLU A 205 -11.17 25.17 -17.32
N LEU A 206 -10.98 25.24 -16.01
CA LEU A 206 -9.75 25.73 -15.39
C LEU A 206 -8.57 24.79 -15.64
N LEU A 207 -8.77 23.47 -15.53
CA LEU A 207 -7.74 22.48 -15.85
C LEU A 207 -7.33 22.55 -17.34
N ASP A 208 -8.31 22.61 -18.26
CA ASP A 208 -8.06 22.77 -19.70
C ASP A 208 -7.36 24.08 -20.03
N ALA A 209 -7.56 25.13 -19.24
CA ALA A 209 -6.84 26.39 -19.34
C ALA A 209 -5.41 26.35 -18.73
N GLY A 210 -4.99 25.22 -18.19
CA GLY A 210 -3.65 24.99 -17.66
C GLY A 210 -3.45 25.40 -16.19
N TYR A 211 -4.53 25.62 -15.44
CA TYR A 211 -4.42 25.85 -14.01
C TYR A 211 -4.18 24.55 -13.24
N ILE A 212 -3.51 24.66 -12.09
CA ILE A 212 -3.33 23.57 -11.14
C ILE A 212 -4.44 23.65 -10.09
N VAL A 213 -5.19 22.55 -9.92
CA VAL A 213 -6.36 22.51 -9.03
C VAL A 213 -6.19 21.44 -7.96
N ALA A 214 -6.44 21.78 -6.70
CA ALA A 214 -6.56 20.78 -5.63
C ALA A 214 -7.99 20.23 -5.62
N VAL A 215 -8.14 18.90 -5.78
CA VAL A 215 -9.46 18.23 -5.82
C VAL A 215 -9.61 17.33 -4.60
N ARG A 216 -10.68 17.54 -3.82
CA ARG A 216 -10.98 16.70 -2.66
C ARG A 216 -11.58 15.37 -3.08
N GLY A 217 -10.81 14.29 -2.88
CA GLY A 217 -11.23 12.91 -3.15
C GLY A 217 -11.91 12.24 -1.94
N VAL A 218 -11.90 10.92 -1.93
CA VAL A 218 -12.48 10.10 -0.85
C VAL A 218 -11.64 10.13 0.42
N GLY A 219 -10.32 9.93 0.31
CA GLY A 219 -9.41 9.79 1.44
C GLY A 219 -8.53 11.02 1.72
N GLY A 220 -8.57 12.05 0.87
CA GLY A 220 -7.78 13.26 0.97
C GLY A 220 -7.85 14.10 -0.30
N TYR A 221 -6.95 15.07 -0.42
CA TYR A 221 -6.83 15.91 -1.59
C TYR A 221 -5.80 15.40 -2.60
N HIS A 222 -6.10 15.58 -3.88
CA HIS A 222 -5.15 15.41 -4.98
C HIS A 222 -4.83 16.76 -5.60
N ILE A 223 -3.60 16.92 -6.09
CA ILE A 223 -3.22 18.04 -6.95
C ILE A 223 -3.33 17.57 -8.39
N CYS A 224 -4.13 18.28 -9.16
CA CYS A 224 -4.48 17.91 -10.53
C CYS A 224 -4.03 18.97 -11.52
N CYS A 225 -3.53 18.54 -12.68
CA CYS A 225 -3.28 19.40 -13.84
C CYS A 225 -3.23 18.55 -15.13
N ILE A 226 -3.27 19.18 -16.26
CA ILE A 226 -3.00 18.55 -17.57
C ILE A 226 -1.51 18.20 -17.72
N GLU A 227 -1.17 17.31 -18.64
CA GLU A 227 0.21 16.82 -18.85
C GLU A 227 1.20 17.97 -19.10
N GLU A 228 0.82 18.98 -19.87
CA GLU A 228 1.65 20.13 -20.20
C GLU A 228 2.09 20.95 -18.98
N GLN A 229 1.37 20.85 -17.87
CA GLN A 229 1.70 21.51 -16.62
C GLN A 229 2.48 20.60 -15.64
N ALA A 230 2.74 19.34 -16.00
CA ALA A 230 3.41 18.37 -15.12
C ALA A 230 4.80 18.86 -14.66
N GLY A 231 5.61 19.39 -15.58
CA GLY A 231 6.92 19.94 -15.24
C GLY A 231 6.86 21.18 -14.33
N ARG A 232 5.82 22.04 -14.49
CA ARG A 232 5.56 23.16 -13.57
C ARG A 232 5.17 22.63 -12.19
N LEU A 233 4.28 21.66 -12.12
CA LEU A 233 3.85 21.05 -10.88
C LEU A 233 5.01 20.40 -10.12
N LYS A 234 5.87 19.62 -10.80
CA LYS A 234 7.06 19.01 -10.19
C LYS A 234 7.96 20.05 -9.53
N ARG A 235 8.21 21.18 -10.20
CA ARG A 235 9.02 22.28 -9.64
C ARG A 235 8.39 22.90 -8.39
N LEU A 236 7.08 23.16 -8.42
CA LEU A 236 6.34 23.73 -7.29
C LEU A 236 6.32 22.79 -6.08
N LEU A 237 6.23 21.48 -6.32
CA LEU A 237 6.27 20.46 -5.28
C LEU A 237 7.69 20.15 -4.77
N GLY A 238 8.74 20.68 -5.41
CA GLY A 238 10.12 20.33 -5.08
C GLY A 238 10.47 18.85 -5.40
N ARG A 239 9.84 18.27 -6.44
CA ARG A 239 9.97 16.86 -6.85
C ARG A 239 10.36 16.73 -8.32
N PRO A 240 11.52 17.27 -8.76
CA PRO A 240 11.83 17.46 -10.19
C PRO A 240 11.86 16.15 -10.99
N HIS A 241 12.32 15.05 -10.40
CA HIS A 241 12.50 13.76 -11.06
C HIS A 241 11.46 12.69 -10.68
N GLN A 242 10.67 12.95 -9.63
CA GLN A 242 9.68 11.96 -9.18
C GLN A 242 8.57 11.79 -10.22
N SER A 243 8.27 10.52 -10.55
CA SER A 243 7.13 10.19 -11.42
C SER A 243 5.81 10.61 -10.79
N LEU A 244 4.91 11.12 -11.62
CA LEU A 244 3.56 11.54 -11.23
C LEU A 244 2.56 10.45 -11.62
N ALA A 245 1.62 10.13 -10.73
CA ALA A 245 0.48 9.30 -11.08
C ALA A 245 -0.49 10.08 -11.97
N VAL A 246 -1.11 9.37 -12.90
CA VAL A 246 -2.11 9.94 -13.80
C VAL A 246 -3.43 9.21 -13.69
N MET A 247 -4.52 9.95 -13.82
CA MET A 247 -5.86 9.42 -14.02
C MET A 247 -6.22 9.59 -15.49
N MET A 248 -6.72 8.54 -16.13
CA MET A 248 -7.10 8.60 -17.54
C MET A 248 -8.37 7.81 -17.83
N GLN A 249 -9.02 8.14 -18.94
CA GLN A 249 -10.16 7.36 -19.42
C GLN A 249 -9.68 6.00 -19.99
N PRO A 250 -10.47 4.92 -19.88
CA PRO A 250 -10.08 3.61 -20.39
C PRO A 250 -9.70 3.60 -21.87
N GLU A 251 -10.33 4.44 -22.67
CA GLU A 251 -10.13 4.54 -24.10
C GLU A 251 -8.72 5.05 -24.50
N SER A 252 -8.09 5.83 -23.61
CA SER A 252 -6.76 6.37 -23.85
C SER A 252 -5.61 5.46 -23.43
N LEU A 253 -5.88 4.39 -22.70
CA LEU A 253 -4.84 3.50 -22.16
C LEU A 253 -3.87 3.00 -23.23
N ALA A 254 -4.37 2.59 -24.39
CA ALA A 254 -3.54 2.01 -25.45
C ALA A 254 -2.54 3.01 -26.08
N GLU A 255 -2.73 4.31 -25.88
CA GLU A 255 -1.80 5.35 -26.35
C GLU A 255 -0.59 5.46 -25.42
N TYR A 256 -0.79 5.25 -24.13
CA TYR A 256 0.23 5.51 -23.11
C TYR A 256 0.96 4.26 -22.62
N VAL A 257 0.26 3.13 -22.50
CA VAL A 257 0.80 1.92 -21.88
C VAL A 257 0.63 0.68 -22.74
N VAL A 258 1.52 -0.29 -22.56
CA VAL A 258 1.46 -1.57 -23.27
C VAL A 258 0.14 -2.30 -22.97
N PRO A 259 -0.32 -3.22 -23.84
CA PRO A 259 -1.54 -3.98 -23.62
C PRO A 259 -1.56 -4.68 -22.26
N LEU A 260 -2.64 -4.47 -21.52
CA LEU A 260 -2.82 -5.07 -20.21
C LEU A 260 -3.09 -6.57 -20.31
N THR A 261 -2.52 -7.34 -19.40
CA THR A 261 -2.96 -8.72 -19.13
C THR A 261 -4.39 -8.73 -18.57
N ASP A 262 -5.07 -9.87 -18.61
CA ASP A 262 -6.44 -10.00 -18.05
C ASP A 262 -6.45 -9.69 -16.55
N ALA A 263 -5.44 -10.14 -15.79
CA ALA A 263 -5.31 -9.88 -14.37
C ALA A 263 -5.09 -8.38 -14.05
N GLU A 264 -4.28 -7.68 -14.83
CA GLU A 264 -4.08 -6.23 -14.70
C GLU A 264 -5.36 -5.47 -15.02
N ARG A 265 -6.06 -5.88 -16.08
CA ARG A 265 -7.36 -5.28 -16.45
C ARG A 265 -8.39 -5.47 -15.34
N GLU A 266 -8.51 -6.69 -14.79
CA GLU A 266 -9.43 -6.98 -13.68
C GLU A 266 -9.09 -6.14 -12.43
N MET A 267 -7.81 -6.00 -12.10
CA MET A 267 -7.37 -5.18 -10.97
C MET A 267 -7.66 -3.69 -11.20
N LEU A 268 -7.37 -3.17 -12.39
CA LEU A 268 -7.53 -1.75 -12.74
C LEU A 268 -9.00 -1.32 -12.80
N THR A 269 -9.89 -2.20 -13.31
CA THR A 269 -11.34 -1.91 -13.47
C THR A 269 -12.20 -2.48 -12.34
N GLY A 270 -11.60 -3.23 -11.42
CA GLY A 270 -12.28 -3.85 -10.26
C GLY A 270 -12.67 -2.83 -9.19
N PRO A 271 -13.28 -3.27 -8.08
CA PRO A 271 -13.78 -2.37 -7.03
C PRO A 271 -12.69 -1.55 -6.32
N VAL A 272 -11.43 -1.93 -6.47
CA VAL A 272 -10.27 -1.26 -5.85
C VAL A 272 -9.84 -0.02 -6.63
N HIS A 273 -9.76 -0.09 -7.97
CA HIS A 273 -9.23 0.97 -8.84
C HIS A 273 -7.90 1.55 -8.31
N PRO A 274 -6.84 0.76 -8.18
CA PRO A 274 -5.56 1.24 -7.65
C PRO A 274 -4.80 2.06 -8.69
N ILE A 275 -3.74 2.73 -8.25
CA ILE A 275 -2.68 3.16 -9.16
C ILE A 275 -1.89 1.92 -9.58
N MET A 276 -1.88 1.61 -10.87
CA MET A 276 -1.07 0.53 -11.43
C MET A 276 0.18 1.08 -12.10
N ILE A 277 1.33 0.51 -11.78
CA ILE A 277 2.59 0.82 -12.46
C ILE A 277 2.67 -0.04 -13.71
N LEU A 278 2.51 0.58 -14.87
CA LEU A 278 2.43 -0.05 -16.19
C LEU A 278 3.56 0.43 -17.09
N ASP A 279 4.10 -0.46 -17.92
CA ASP A 279 5.15 -0.08 -18.87
C ASP A 279 4.58 0.82 -19.97
N LYS A 280 5.31 1.86 -20.34
CA LYS A 280 4.93 2.77 -21.42
C LYS A 280 5.08 2.08 -22.79
N VAL A 281 4.24 2.44 -23.76
CA VAL A 281 4.38 2.00 -25.17
C VAL A 281 5.74 2.44 -25.73
N ASP A 282 6.09 3.70 -25.51
CA ASP A 282 7.43 4.25 -25.80
C ASP A 282 8.09 4.67 -24.47
N PRO A 283 9.15 3.97 -24.03
CA PRO A 283 9.85 4.30 -22.79
C PRO A 283 10.37 5.75 -22.70
N GLU A 284 10.61 6.41 -23.84
CA GLU A 284 11.11 7.79 -23.91
C GLU A 284 10.00 8.84 -24.02
N ALA A 285 8.75 8.43 -24.26
CA ALA A 285 7.62 9.36 -24.32
C ALA A 285 7.19 9.82 -22.90
N HIS A 286 6.43 10.92 -22.83
CA HIS A 286 5.79 11.41 -21.60
C HIS A 286 6.77 11.63 -20.44
N ARG A 287 7.98 12.14 -20.72
CA ARG A 287 9.05 12.32 -19.71
C ARG A 287 8.66 13.31 -18.61
N GLU A 288 7.81 14.28 -18.91
CA GLU A 288 7.29 15.21 -17.91
C GLU A 288 6.44 14.48 -16.84
N LEU A 289 5.75 13.41 -17.21
CA LEU A 289 5.02 12.55 -16.28
C LEU A 289 5.96 11.60 -15.53
N SER A 290 6.79 10.87 -16.28
CA SER A 290 7.73 9.89 -15.74
C SER A 290 8.99 9.79 -16.61
N GLU A 291 10.17 9.99 -16.01
CA GLU A 291 11.47 9.73 -16.66
C GLU A 291 11.81 8.23 -16.73
N LEU A 292 11.01 7.38 -16.06
CA LEU A 292 11.16 5.93 -16.06
C LEU A 292 10.49 5.31 -17.30
N HIS A 293 10.75 4.02 -17.53
CA HIS A 293 10.10 3.23 -18.58
C HIS A 293 8.62 2.92 -18.32
N ASN A 294 8.12 3.27 -17.15
CA ASN A 294 6.76 3.00 -16.71
C ASN A 294 6.04 4.26 -16.22
N LEU A 295 4.72 4.13 -16.02
CA LEU A 295 3.82 5.19 -15.60
C LEU A 295 2.84 4.64 -14.56
N GLY A 296 2.56 5.42 -13.53
CA GLY A 296 1.52 5.10 -12.55
C GLY A 296 0.15 5.55 -13.06
N VAL A 297 -0.72 4.62 -13.39
CA VAL A 297 -2.02 4.86 -14.03
C VAL A 297 -3.16 4.43 -13.13
N MET A 298 -4.20 5.25 -13.00
CA MET A 298 -5.48 4.89 -12.38
C MET A 298 -6.65 5.34 -13.27
N LEU A 299 -7.79 4.69 -13.11
CA LEU A 299 -9.03 5.08 -13.77
C LEU A 299 -9.90 5.94 -12.81
N PRO A 300 -10.85 6.71 -13.33
CA PRO A 300 -11.87 7.37 -12.52
C PRO A 300 -12.57 6.39 -11.60
N TYR A 301 -12.58 6.64 -10.28
CA TYR A 301 -13.14 5.73 -9.29
C TYR A 301 -14.25 6.35 -8.42
N THR A 302 -14.59 7.62 -8.67
CA THR A 302 -15.72 8.29 -8.01
C THR A 302 -16.61 8.97 -9.04
N GLY A 303 -17.88 9.21 -8.70
CA GLY A 303 -18.77 10.00 -9.54
C GLY A 303 -18.20 11.38 -9.87
N LEU A 304 -17.44 12.00 -8.94
CA LEU A 304 -16.75 13.27 -9.19
C LEU A 304 -15.74 13.16 -10.34
N HIS A 305 -14.91 12.12 -10.33
CA HIS A 305 -13.91 11.94 -11.38
C HIS A 305 -14.55 11.68 -12.74
N HIS A 306 -15.57 10.81 -12.80
CA HIS A 306 -16.30 10.54 -14.03
C HIS A 306 -16.93 11.81 -14.60
N LEU A 307 -17.62 12.62 -13.76
CA LEU A 307 -18.22 13.87 -14.18
C LEU A 307 -17.17 14.91 -14.63
N LEU A 308 -16.02 14.96 -13.94
CA LEU A 308 -14.93 15.85 -14.34
C LEU A 308 -14.47 15.53 -15.76
N PHE A 309 -14.25 14.26 -16.08
CA PHE A 309 -13.84 13.81 -17.42
C PHE A 309 -14.92 14.01 -18.50
N THR A 310 -16.21 14.15 -18.17
CA THR A 310 -17.23 14.50 -19.17
C THR A 310 -17.12 15.92 -19.69
N HIS A 311 -16.44 16.79 -18.94
CA HIS A 311 -16.29 18.22 -19.27
C HIS A 311 -14.88 18.57 -19.75
N LEU A 312 -13.88 17.70 -19.49
CA LEU A 312 -12.50 17.89 -19.92
C LEU A 312 -12.32 17.63 -21.43
N GLN A 313 -11.45 18.43 -22.06
CA GLN A 313 -10.99 18.19 -23.42
C GLN A 313 -9.80 17.18 -23.45
N HIS A 314 -9.13 17.00 -22.31
CA HIS A 314 -8.00 16.10 -22.14
C HIS A 314 -8.47 14.73 -21.64
N LEU A 315 -7.87 13.67 -22.15
CA LEU A 315 -8.17 12.26 -21.74
C LEU A 315 -7.36 11.80 -20.53
N LEU A 316 -6.42 12.63 -20.08
CA LEU A 316 -5.50 12.35 -18.97
C LEU A 316 -5.34 13.58 -18.10
N LEU A 317 -5.33 13.34 -16.77
CA LEU A 317 -4.93 14.31 -15.77
C LEU A 317 -3.80 13.76 -14.90
N VAL A 318 -2.81 14.56 -14.61
CA VAL A 318 -1.95 14.33 -13.44
C VAL A 318 -2.82 14.34 -12.20
N MET A 319 -2.65 13.34 -11.32
CA MET A 319 -3.43 13.21 -10.10
C MET A 319 -2.50 12.71 -8.98
N THR A 320 -1.84 13.62 -8.29
CA THR A 320 -0.89 13.29 -7.21
C THR A 320 -1.42 13.72 -5.84
N SER A 321 -1.01 13.04 -4.77
CA SER A 321 -1.45 13.37 -3.41
C SER A 321 -1.03 14.79 -3.01
N ALA A 322 -1.95 15.53 -2.37
CA ALA A 322 -1.72 16.87 -1.89
C ALA A 322 -0.98 16.83 -0.54
N ASN A 323 0.33 16.86 -0.58
CA ASN A 323 1.17 16.91 0.62
C ASN A 323 2.55 17.51 0.30
N ALA A 324 3.12 18.22 1.26
CA ALA A 324 4.53 18.54 1.20
C ALA A 324 5.37 17.26 1.33
N PRO A 325 6.59 17.19 0.75
CA PRO A 325 7.44 16.02 0.86
C PRO A 325 7.59 15.51 2.30
N GLY A 326 7.37 14.22 2.50
CA GLY A 326 7.49 13.57 3.81
C GLY A 326 6.38 13.90 4.81
N THR A 327 5.28 14.54 4.41
CA THR A 327 4.13 14.81 5.29
C THR A 327 2.89 14.00 4.84
N PRO A 328 1.94 13.74 5.75
CA PRO A 328 0.69 13.05 5.38
C PRO A 328 -0.17 13.87 4.41
N MET A 329 -0.93 13.16 3.57
CA MET A 329 -1.89 13.79 2.64
C MET A 329 -2.89 14.69 3.38
N ILE A 330 -3.19 15.85 2.82
CA ILE A 330 -4.09 16.84 3.41
C ILE A 330 -5.56 16.39 3.24
N THR A 331 -6.35 16.50 4.32
CA THR A 331 -7.79 16.18 4.33
C THR A 331 -8.69 17.40 4.58
N LYS A 332 -8.14 18.50 5.11
CA LYS A 332 -8.89 19.72 5.47
C LYS A 332 -8.63 20.84 4.45
N THR A 333 -9.71 21.47 3.98
CA THR A 333 -9.64 22.56 2.99
C THR A 333 -8.76 23.73 3.45
N SER A 334 -8.85 24.12 4.73
CA SER A 334 -8.02 25.20 5.30
C SER A 334 -6.53 24.93 5.17
N TYR A 335 -6.12 23.65 5.28
CA TYR A 335 -4.71 23.28 5.15
C TYR A 335 -4.22 23.28 3.69
N ILE A 336 -5.12 23.10 2.70
CA ILE A 336 -4.76 23.30 1.30
C ILE A 336 -4.41 24.77 1.06
N SER A 337 -5.28 25.72 1.45
CA SER A 337 -5.00 27.15 1.31
C SER A 337 -3.72 27.56 2.04
N GLU A 338 -3.51 27.05 3.26
CA GLU A 338 -2.36 27.43 4.10
C GLU A 338 -1.03 26.85 3.59
N ARG A 339 -1.02 25.60 3.10
CA ARG A 339 0.23 24.85 2.83
C ARG A 339 0.51 24.59 1.36
N MET A 340 -0.51 24.68 0.50
CA MET A 340 -0.45 24.37 -0.93
C MET A 340 -0.99 25.53 -1.80
N GLY A 341 -1.29 26.70 -1.21
CA GLY A 341 -1.79 27.85 -1.95
C GLY A 341 -0.84 28.39 -3.02
N ASP A 342 0.46 28.16 -2.85
CA ASP A 342 1.49 28.48 -3.86
C ASP A 342 1.56 27.43 -4.99
N VAL A 343 0.95 26.25 -4.78
CA VAL A 343 0.96 25.13 -5.74
C VAL A 343 -0.37 25.05 -6.49
N ALA A 344 -1.49 25.02 -5.75
CA ALA A 344 -2.83 24.91 -6.32
C ALA A 344 -3.48 26.29 -6.41
N GLU A 345 -3.87 26.71 -7.61
CA GLU A 345 -4.49 28.00 -7.87
C GLU A 345 -5.98 28.01 -7.53
N TYR A 346 -6.62 26.85 -7.57
CA TYR A 346 -8.02 26.64 -7.21
C TYR A 346 -8.19 25.37 -6.38
N ILE A 347 -9.32 25.28 -5.67
CA ILE A 347 -9.63 24.16 -4.78
C ILE A 347 -11.07 23.72 -5.04
N LEU A 348 -11.26 22.53 -5.59
CA LEU A 348 -12.57 21.87 -5.65
C LEU A 348 -12.75 21.05 -4.39
N SER A 349 -13.64 21.46 -3.53
CA SER A 349 -13.90 20.86 -2.21
C SER A 349 -15.35 20.40 -2.06
N HIS A 350 -15.62 19.65 -1.02
CA HIS A 350 -16.96 19.26 -0.58
C HIS A 350 -17.06 19.27 0.95
N ASP A 351 -18.27 19.32 1.46
CA ASP A 351 -18.56 19.45 2.90
C ASP A 351 -18.67 18.11 3.64
N ARG A 352 -18.58 16.93 2.94
CA ARG A 352 -18.48 15.63 3.61
C ARG A 352 -17.11 15.49 4.29
N GLU A 353 -17.11 15.29 5.60
CA GLU A 353 -15.88 15.13 6.37
C GLU A 353 -15.16 13.80 6.00
N ILE A 354 -13.84 13.86 5.86
CA ILE A 354 -12.95 12.70 5.78
C ILE A 354 -12.51 12.38 7.19
N ILE A 355 -13.01 11.28 7.75
CA ILE A 355 -12.72 10.85 9.12
C ILE A 355 -11.37 10.15 9.17
N ASN A 356 -11.14 9.22 8.25
CA ASN A 356 -9.92 8.45 8.18
C ASN A 356 -9.21 8.78 6.86
N ARG A 357 -8.02 9.34 6.98
CA ARG A 357 -7.14 9.60 5.84
C ARG A 357 -6.77 8.29 5.15
N CYS A 358 -6.78 8.29 3.82
CA CYS A 358 -6.42 7.11 3.04
C CYS A 358 -5.87 7.53 1.68
N ASP A 359 -4.60 7.27 1.45
CA ASP A 359 -3.94 7.49 0.16
C ASP A 359 -4.38 6.43 -0.87
N ASP A 360 -4.00 6.57 -2.14
CA ASP A 360 -4.30 5.55 -3.14
C ASP A 360 -3.36 4.34 -3.03
N SER A 361 -3.89 3.14 -3.20
CA SER A 361 -3.09 1.92 -3.32
C SER A 361 -2.26 1.95 -4.60
N VAL A 362 -1.05 1.37 -4.55
CA VAL A 362 -0.17 1.22 -5.70
C VAL A 362 0.14 -0.25 -5.90
N VAL A 363 0.00 -0.73 -7.14
CA VAL A 363 0.18 -2.14 -7.53
C VAL A 363 1.08 -2.23 -8.77
N ARG A 364 1.93 -3.25 -8.84
CA ARG A 364 2.75 -3.60 -10.01
C ARG A 364 2.82 -5.11 -10.16
N ASP A 365 2.57 -5.64 -11.36
CA ASP A 365 2.67 -7.09 -11.67
C ASP A 365 1.85 -7.98 -10.71
N GLY A 366 0.70 -7.50 -10.23
CA GLY A 366 -0.13 -8.21 -9.24
C GLY A 366 0.36 -8.11 -7.79
N TYR A 367 1.48 -7.42 -7.52
CA TYR A 367 2.00 -7.19 -6.17
C TYR A 367 1.68 -5.79 -5.67
N ILE A 368 1.34 -5.70 -4.38
CA ILE A 368 1.07 -4.44 -3.72
C ILE A 368 2.40 -3.74 -3.43
N ILE A 369 2.55 -2.49 -3.87
CA ILE A 369 3.66 -1.59 -3.49
C ILE A 369 3.24 -0.71 -2.30
N ARG A 370 2.00 -0.20 -2.34
CA ARG A 370 1.40 0.59 -1.26
C ARG A 370 0.02 0.03 -0.94
N LEU A 371 -0.17 -0.38 0.30
CA LEU A 371 -1.45 -0.86 0.83
C LEU A 371 -2.25 0.33 1.35
N SER A 372 -3.33 0.72 0.66
CA SER A 372 -4.14 1.88 1.04
C SER A 372 -5.58 1.78 0.50
N ARG A 373 -6.17 2.84 -0.07
CA ARG A 373 -7.56 2.89 -0.52
C ARG A 373 -7.95 1.67 -1.38
N GLY A 374 -9.09 1.09 -1.08
CA GLY A 374 -9.63 -0.09 -1.78
C GLY A 374 -9.07 -1.43 -1.28
N LEU A 375 -7.86 -1.45 -0.69
CA LEU A 375 -7.21 -2.64 -0.15
C LEU A 375 -7.11 -2.63 1.38
N ALA A 376 -7.00 -1.46 2.01
CA ALA A 376 -6.88 -1.29 3.44
C ALA A 376 -8.14 -0.68 4.07
N PRO A 377 -8.45 -1.00 5.34
CA PRO A 377 -7.74 -1.92 6.22
C PRO A 377 -7.76 -3.37 5.73
N LEU A 378 -6.59 -4.00 5.69
CA LEU A 378 -6.46 -5.38 5.24
C LEU A 378 -6.61 -6.33 6.43
N ARG A 379 -7.55 -7.28 6.31
CA ARG A 379 -7.78 -8.31 7.31
C ARG A 379 -7.33 -9.68 6.80
N THR A 380 -6.58 -10.39 7.62
CA THR A 380 -6.10 -11.75 7.33
C THR A 380 -6.38 -12.66 8.52
N ALA A 381 -7.02 -13.79 8.28
CA ALA A 381 -7.21 -14.83 9.30
C ALA A 381 -5.88 -15.51 9.59
N MET A 382 -5.52 -15.59 10.88
CA MET A 382 -4.30 -16.24 11.35
C MET A 382 -4.44 -16.59 12.83
N ASP A 383 -4.05 -17.77 13.24
CA ASP A 383 -4.05 -18.19 14.64
C ASP A 383 -2.69 -17.90 15.30
N LEU A 384 -2.63 -16.80 16.03
CA LEU A 384 -1.47 -16.40 16.83
C LEU A 384 -1.74 -16.51 18.35
N GLY A 385 -2.74 -17.31 18.75
CA GLY A 385 -3.13 -17.49 20.15
C GLY A 385 -4.06 -16.38 20.67
N ASP A 386 -4.16 -16.24 21.98
CA ASP A 386 -5.17 -15.38 22.64
C ASP A 386 -4.65 -13.95 22.95
N ARG A 387 -3.36 -13.72 22.88
CA ARG A 387 -2.77 -12.41 23.20
C ARG A 387 -3.09 -11.40 22.10
N GLN A 388 -3.44 -10.18 22.48
CA GLN A 388 -3.66 -9.09 21.54
C GLN A 388 -2.35 -8.33 21.34
N ILE A 389 -2.01 -8.04 20.10
CA ILE A 389 -0.69 -7.56 19.70
C ILE A 389 -0.85 -6.35 18.80
N LEU A 390 0.00 -5.33 19.01
CA LEU A 390 0.22 -4.21 18.10
C LEU A 390 1.60 -4.31 17.48
N GLY A 391 1.71 -4.19 16.17
CA GLY A 391 2.95 -3.91 15.44
C GLY A 391 2.94 -2.46 14.99
N VAL A 392 3.92 -1.67 15.42
CA VAL A 392 4.00 -0.24 15.11
C VAL A 392 4.65 0.05 13.75
N GLY A 393 5.22 -0.98 13.12
CA GLY A 393 5.88 -0.86 11.82
C GLY A 393 7.28 -0.24 11.87
N PRO A 394 7.86 0.00 10.69
CA PRO A 394 9.20 0.56 10.50
C PRO A 394 9.21 2.09 10.54
N GLU A 395 10.32 2.71 10.12
CA GLU A 395 10.38 4.16 9.87
C GLU A 395 9.91 4.53 8.47
N LEU A 396 10.20 3.70 7.44
CA LEU A 396 9.84 3.97 6.04
C LEU A 396 8.56 3.24 5.65
N ASN A 397 7.75 3.86 4.80
CA ASN A 397 6.51 3.28 4.27
C ASN A 397 5.63 2.60 5.34
N ALA A 398 5.61 3.17 6.53
CA ALA A 398 4.98 2.60 7.70
C ALA A 398 3.47 2.43 7.55
N ASN A 399 2.96 1.43 8.25
CA ASN A 399 1.58 1.21 8.63
C ASN A 399 1.56 0.57 10.03
N ALA A 400 0.39 0.43 10.63
CA ALA A 400 0.21 -0.26 11.90
C ALA A 400 -0.62 -1.52 11.71
N THR A 401 -0.33 -2.55 12.49
CA THR A 401 -1.05 -3.83 12.46
C THR A 401 -1.49 -4.26 13.85
N ILE A 402 -2.74 -4.71 13.98
CA ILE A 402 -3.28 -5.25 15.21
C ILE A 402 -3.66 -6.71 14.99
N TYR A 403 -3.32 -7.56 15.97
CA TYR A 403 -3.86 -8.91 16.07
C TYR A 403 -4.88 -9.01 17.21
N LYS A 404 -6.05 -9.55 16.90
CA LYS A 404 -7.10 -9.86 17.86
C LYS A 404 -8.02 -10.97 17.35
N GLY A 405 -8.30 -11.94 18.20
CA GLY A 405 -9.36 -12.94 17.97
C GLY A 405 -9.23 -13.74 16.69
N GLY A 406 -8.00 -14.15 16.32
CA GLY A 406 -7.74 -14.93 15.12
C GLY A 406 -7.56 -14.09 13.84
N PHE A 407 -7.45 -12.75 13.95
CA PHE A 407 -7.31 -11.87 12.79
C PHE A 407 -6.20 -10.83 12.95
N VAL A 408 -5.41 -10.72 11.92
CA VAL A 408 -4.43 -9.65 11.71
C VAL A 408 -5.11 -8.56 10.88
N VAL A 409 -5.13 -7.31 11.38
CA VAL A 409 -5.73 -6.14 10.72
C VAL A 409 -4.67 -5.08 10.53
N THR A 410 -4.34 -4.78 9.27
CA THR A 410 -3.31 -3.80 8.90
C THR A 410 -3.94 -2.52 8.36
N SER A 411 -3.48 -1.37 8.86
CA SER A 411 -3.94 -0.04 8.46
C SER A 411 -3.59 0.31 7.01
N PRO A 412 -4.19 1.35 6.45
CA PRO A 412 -3.62 2.03 5.29
C PRO A 412 -2.19 2.50 5.56
N HIS A 413 -1.46 2.75 4.46
CA HIS A 413 -0.16 3.39 4.44
C HIS A 413 -0.18 4.74 5.16
N ILE A 414 0.84 4.99 5.98
CA ILE A 414 1.02 6.22 6.76
C ILE A 414 2.11 7.09 6.13
N GLY A 415 3.19 6.48 5.69
CA GLY A 415 4.34 7.14 5.11
C GLY A 415 5.62 6.98 5.95
N ASN A 416 6.59 7.90 5.77
CA ASN A 416 7.86 7.84 6.48
C ASN A 416 7.76 8.55 7.83
N ILE A 417 7.99 7.84 8.92
CA ILE A 417 7.84 8.31 10.30
C ILE A 417 9.11 9.09 10.73
N ARG A 418 9.37 10.23 10.08
CA ARG A 418 10.60 11.04 10.26
C ARG A 418 10.36 12.43 10.82
N ASN A 419 9.11 12.79 11.06
CA ASN A 419 8.75 14.12 11.55
C ASN A 419 7.49 14.06 12.44
N PRO A 420 7.23 15.09 13.27
CA PRO A 420 6.07 15.10 14.15
C PRO A 420 4.71 14.88 13.47
N PRO A 421 4.41 15.46 12.30
CA PRO A 421 3.14 15.21 11.61
C PRO A 421 2.92 13.74 11.24
N THR A 422 3.96 12.99 10.86
CA THR A 422 3.82 11.56 10.52
C THR A 422 3.75 10.69 11.77
N VAL A 423 4.42 11.05 12.86
CA VAL A 423 4.25 10.39 14.16
C VAL A 423 2.82 10.56 14.65
N ALA A 424 2.29 11.79 14.64
CA ALA A 424 0.90 12.06 15.04
C ALA A 424 -0.10 11.28 14.18
N TYR A 425 0.17 11.10 12.89
CA TYR A 425 -0.71 10.28 12.02
C TYR A 425 -0.59 8.77 12.33
N LEU A 426 0.59 8.28 12.74
CA LEU A 426 0.74 6.91 13.23
C LEU A 426 -0.06 6.69 14.54
N GLU A 427 0.04 7.63 15.49
CA GLU A 427 -0.73 7.62 16.75
C GLU A 427 -2.23 7.62 16.46
N GLU A 428 -2.74 8.56 15.66
CA GLU A 428 -4.13 8.65 15.23
C GLU A 428 -4.61 7.34 14.59
N THR A 429 -3.76 6.72 13.77
CA THR A 429 -4.08 5.44 13.09
C THR A 429 -4.15 4.29 14.09
N ILE A 430 -3.24 4.20 15.04
CA ILE A 430 -3.24 3.18 16.10
C ILE A 430 -4.49 3.33 16.99
N GLU A 431 -4.80 4.54 17.45
CA GLU A 431 -6.00 4.83 18.24
C GLU A 431 -7.27 4.42 17.48
N LYS A 432 -7.32 4.73 16.19
CA LYS A 432 -8.46 4.38 15.34
C LYS A 432 -8.61 2.87 15.17
N LEU A 433 -7.52 2.17 14.86
CA LEU A 433 -7.56 0.71 14.74
C LEU A 433 -7.96 0.05 16.07
N THR A 434 -7.40 0.47 17.19
CA THR A 434 -7.75 -0.06 18.51
C THR A 434 -9.21 0.19 18.86
N SER A 435 -9.73 1.39 18.56
CA SER A 435 -11.14 1.74 18.77
C SER A 435 -12.07 0.87 17.89
N LEU A 436 -11.78 0.77 16.59
CA LEU A 436 -12.64 0.04 15.65
C LEU A 436 -12.60 -1.48 15.86
N THR A 437 -11.44 -2.03 16.23
CA THR A 437 -11.29 -3.45 16.55
C THR A 437 -11.67 -3.77 17.99
N GLY A 438 -11.78 -2.76 18.86
CA GLY A 438 -11.92 -2.94 20.31
C GLY A 438 -10.74 -3.69 20.93
N ALA A 439 -9.55 -3.59 20.31
CA ALA A 439 -8.36 -4.26 20.79
C ALA A 439 -7.78 -3.53 22.03
N LYS A 440 -7.15 -4.33 22.89
CA LYS A 440 -6.35 -3.86 24.04
C LYS A 440 -5.02 -4.62 23.99
N PRO A 441 -4.06 -4.16 23.18
CA PRO A 441 -2.81 -4.88 23.01
C PRO A 441 -2.04 -5.02 24.32
N GLY A 442 -1.70 -6.25 24.68
CA GLY A 442 -0.83 -6.57 25.81
C GLY A 442 0.62 -6.80 25.38
N ILE A 443 0.88 -6.80 24.05
CA ILE A 443 2.21 -6.90 23.44
C ILE A 443 2.32 -5.84 22.38
N ILE A 444 3.44 -5.12 22.35
CA ILE A 444 3.78 -4.15 21.28
C ILE A 444 5.08 -4.57 20.63
N ALA A 445 4.97 -4.95 19.34
CA ALA A 445 6.12 -5.31 18.53
C ALA A 445 6.65 -4.10 17.75
N HIS A 446 7.97 -3.97 17.68
CA HIS A 446 8.67 -2.83 17.07
C HIS A 446 9.99 -3.25 16.42
N ASP A 447 10.59 -2.37 15.60
CA ASP A 447 11.89 -2.59 14.98
C ASP A 447 13.03 -2.55 16.03
N LEU A 448 14.14 -3.20 15.72
CA LEU A 448 15.34 -3.15 16.58
C LEU A 448 16.04 -1.79 16.59
N HIS A 449 15.81 -0.96 15.58
CA HIS A 449 16.53 0.33 15.46
C HIS A 449 16.14 1.29 16.60
N PRO A 450 17.08 1.66 17.49
CA PRO A 450 16.74 2.37 18.74
C PRO A 450 16.35 3.84 18.53
N GLN A 451 16.66 4.41 17.36
CA GLN A 451 16.41 5.82 17.06
C GLN A 451 15.17 6.06 16.22
N PHE A 452 14.52 5.02 15.71
CA PHE A 452 13.29 5.18 14.95
C PHE A 452 12.20 5.81 15.81
N LEU A 453 11.48 6.78 15.24
CA LEU A 453 10.38 7.43 15.95
C LEU A 453 9.23 6.44 16.21
N SER A 454 9.02 5.46 15.34
CA SER A 454 8.07 4.38 15.57
C SER A 454 8.46 3.49 16.76
N THR A 455 9.76 3.18 16.94
CA THR A 455 10.27 2.47 18.11
C THR A 455 10.06 3.27 19.41
N ARG A 456 10.33 4.58 19.39
CA ARG A 456 10.08 5.45 20.55
C ARG A 456 8.61 5.50 20.93
N LEU A 457 7.72 5.59 19.93
CA LEU A 457 6.29 5.53 20.13
C LEU A 457 5.87 4.18 20.77
N ALA A 458 6.43 3.05 20.31
CA ALA A 458 6.18 1.75 20.92
C ALA A 458 6.51 1.72 22.42
N HIS A 459 7.63 2.32 22.82
CA HIS A 459 8.01 2.43 24.24
C HIS A 459 7.01 3.28 25.03
N THR A 460 6.60 4.43 24.50
CA THR A 460 5.59 5.29 25.15
C THR A 460 4.27 4.56 25.32
N LEU A 461 3.76 3.93 24.28
CA LEU A 461 2.51 3.16 24.33
C LEU A 461 2.59 1.94 25.29
N ALA A 462 3.78 1.29 25.36
CA ALA A 462 3.96 0.15 26.25
C ALA A 462 3.89 0.60 27.73
N GLU A 463 4.47 1.73 28.07
CA GLU A 463 4.37 2.32 29.42
C GLU A 463 2.91 2.69 29.76
N GLU A 464 2.21 3.36 28.84
CA GLU A 464 0.83 3.80 29.02
C GLU A 464 -0.16 2.63 29.17
N TRP A 465 0.02 1.57 28.37
CA TRP A 465 -0.91 0.44 28.32
C TRP A 465 -0.51 -0.71 29.24
N GLY A 466 0.67 -0.67 29.86
CA GLY A 466 1.23 -1.79 30.62
C GLY A 466 1.51 -3.00 29.74
N ALA A 467 1.89 -2.78 28.47
CA ALA A 467 2.14 -3.83 27.50
C ALA A 467 3.62 -4.27 27.50
N VAL A 468 3.86 -5.51 27.10
CA VAL A 468 5.19 -6.08 26.92
C VAL A 468 5.76 -5.65 25.55
N LEU A 469 7.01 -5.19 25.51
CA LEU A 469 7.71 -4.88 24.25
C LEU A 469 8.29 -6.15 23.64
N CYS A 470 8.14 -6.27 22.33
CA CYS A 470 8.74 -7.34 21.52
C CYS A 470 9.57 -6.73 20.39
N PRO A 471 10.90 -6.62 20.53
CA PRO A 471 11.76 -6.18 19.44
C PRO A 471 11.88 -7.27 18.38
N VAL A 472 11.65 -6.89 17.12
CA VAL A 472 11.73 -7.80 15.97
C VAL A 472 12.71 -7.23 14.96
N GLN A 473 13.71 -8.04 14.57
CA GLN A 473 14.69 -7.64 13.56
C GLN A 473 14.01 -7.43 12.20
N HIS A 474 14.35 -6.33 11.52
CA HIS A 474 13.72 -5.83 10.31
C HIS A 474 13.51 -6.90 9.21
N HIS A 475 14.60 -7.59 8.81
CA HIS A 475 14.55 -8.59 7.74
C HIS A 475 13.86 -9.89 8.16
N ARG A 476 13.86 -10.22 9.45
CA ARG A 476 13.03 -11.31 10.00
C ARG A 476 11.54 -10.98 9.91
N ALA A 477 11.16 -9.72 10.15
CA ALA A 477 9.79 -9.28 9.95
C ALA A 477 9.38 -9.35 8.47
N HIS A 478 10.27 -9.00 7.53
CA HIS A 478 10.04 -9.20 6.10
C HIS A 478 9.69 -10.65 5.78
N ILE A 479 10.49 -11.61 6.22
CA ILE A 479 10.27 -13.04 5.94
C ILE A 479 9.02 -13.56 6.68
N ALA A 480 8.82 -13.19 7.94
CA ALA A 480 7.65 -13.58 8.72
C ALA A 480 6.32 -13.08 8.11
N SER A 481 6.33 -11.97 7.38
CA SER A 481 5.16 -11.48 6.65
C SER A 481 4.76 -12.37 5.47
N VAL A 482 5.70 -13.16 4.94
CA VAL A 482 5.46 -14.08 3.82
C VAL A 482 4.96 -15.43 4.32
N THR A 483 5.61 -15.99 5.35
CA THR A 483 5.29 -17.33 5.87
C THR A 483 5.71 -17.50 7.32
N THR A 484 5.03 -18.42 8.01
CA THR A 484 5.39 -18.87 9.35
C THR A 484 6.18 -20.21 9.36
N GLU A 485 6.34 -20.82 8.18
CA GLU A 485 7.08 -22.08 8.02
C GLU A 485 8.59 -21.86 8.08
N GLU A 486 9.34 -22.94 8.25
CA GLU A 486 10.78 -22.93 8.12
C GLU A 486 11.18 -22.78 6.65
N VAL A 487 11.99 -21.76 6.35
CA VAL A 487 12.35 -21.39 4.97
C VAL A 487 13.78 -20.89 4.84
N VAL A 488 14.24 -20.84 3.59
CA VAL A 488 15.35 -20.00 3.16
C VAL A 488 14.80 -18.62 2.82
N GLY A 489 14.85 -17.69 3.76
CA GLY A 489 14.39 -16.32 3.58
C GLY A 489 15.37 -15.49 2.77
N ILE A 490 14.92 -14.90 1.69
CA ILE A 490 15.66 -13.96 0.83
C ILE A 490 15.13 -12.56 1.11
N ALA A 491 15.85 -11.80 1.94
CA ALA A 491 15.50 -10.45 2.33
C ALA A 491 16.39 -9.43 1.61
N ILE A 492 15.89 -8.87 0.50
CA ILE A 492 16.61 -7.90 -0.35
C ILE A 492 16.02 -6.51 -0.23
N ASP A 493 16.75 -5.62 0.44
CA ASP A 493 16.20 -4.34 0.83
C ASP A 493 17.21 -3.19 0.73
N GLY A 494 16.69 -1.98 0.97
CA GLY A 494 17.47 -0.76 1.00
C GLY A 494 18.26 -0.57 2.28
N VAL A 495 17.63 -0.70 3.43
CA VAL A 495 18.24 -0.48 4.75
C VAL A 495 17.43 -1.16 5.85
N GLY A 496 18.08 -1.97 6.68
CA GLY A 496 17.53 -2.50 7.92
C GLY A 496 18.61 -2.64 8.98
N TYR A 497 18.24 -2.52 10.26
CA TYR A 497 19.17 -2.62 11.38
C TYR A 497 19.46 -4.10 11.69
N GLY A 498 20.75 -4.50 11.56
CA GLY A 498 21.22 -5.86 11.80
C GLY A 498 21.47 -6.17 13.27
N ASP A 499 21.51 -7.45 13.62
CA ASP A 499 21.84 -7.92 14.97
C ASP A 499 23.28 -7.53 15.40
N ASP A 500 24.15 -7.28 14.44
CA ASP A 500 25.55 -6.89 14.60
C ASP A 500 25.75 -5.36 14.58
N ALA A 501 24.68 -4.59 14.68
CA ALA A 501 24.65 -3.14 14.58
C ALA A 501 25.20 -2.60 13.23
N THR A 502 25.24 -3.41 12.19
CA THR A 502 25.52 -2.99 10.81
C THR A 502 24.23 -2.79 10.02
N ILE A 503 24.34 -2.19 8.85
CA ILE A 503 23.21 -1.97 7.95
C ILE A 503 23.04 -3.18 7.05
N TRP A 504 21.97 -3.94 7.25
CA TRP A 504 21.60 -5.08 6.42
C TRP A 504 20.70 -4.66 5.25
N GLY A 505 20.50 -5.62 4.30
CA GLY A 505 19.58 -5.43 3.15
C GLY A 505 19.87 -6.35 1.97
N GLY A 506 20.74 -7.37 2.16
CA GLY A 506 21.00 -8.41 1.16
C GLY A 506 21.29 -9.73 1.86
N GLU A 507 20.26 -10.30 2.53
CA GLU A 507 20.42 -11.34 3.53
C GLU A 507 19.74 -12.63 3.11
N ILE A 508 20.41 -13.75 3.35
CA ILE A 508 19.81 -15.08 3.32
C ILE A 508 19.69 -15.58 4.75
N LEU A 509 18.45 -15.78 5.17
CA LEU A 509 18.08 -16.13 6.54
C LEU A 509 17.39 -17.51 6.54
N THR A 510 17.94 -18.50 7.23
CA THR A 510 17.30 -19.81 7.35
C THR A 510 16.64 -19.98 8.70
N GLY A 511 15.41 -20.49 8.74
CA GLY A 511 14.65 -20.69 9.96
C GLY A 511 13.18 -20.29 9.84
N SER A 512 12.57 -20.05 10.98
CA SER A 512 11.15 -19.65 11.12
C SER A 512 10.98 -18.61 12.23
N PRO A 513 9.83 -17.92 12.31
CA PRO A 513 9.56 -16.95 13.39
C PRO A 513 9.64 -17.56 14.80
N GLY A 514 9.28 -18.83 14.98
CA GLY A 514 9.28 -19.52 16.27
C GLY A 514 10.66 -20.02 16.70
N GLU A 515 11.40 -20.64 15.79
CA GLU A 515 12.74 -21.17 16.05
C GLU A 515 13.85 -20.09 15.96
N GLY A 516 13.54 -18.94 15.35
CA GLY A 516 14.49 -17.91 15.02
C GLY A 516 15.13 -18.13 13.66
N TYR A 517 15.95 -17.16 13.24
CA TYR A 517 16.61 -17.18 11.95
C TYR A 517 18.13 -17.11 12.08
N THR A 518 18.81 -17.92 11.29
CA THR A 518 20.28 -17.90 11.15
C THR A 518 20.66 -17.23 9.83
N ARG A 519 21.60 -16.32 9.85
CA ARG A 519 22.16 -15.67 8.66
C ARG A 519 23.15 -16.60 7.98
N THR A 520 22.72 -17.26 6.90
CA THR A 520 23.51 -18.28 6.17
C THR A 520 24.21 -17.72 4.95
N GLY A 521 23.76 -16.59 4.44
CA GLY A 521 24.39 -15.87 3.33
C GLY A 521 24.12 -14.39 3.37
N HIS A 522 24.96 -13.60 2.71
CA HIS A 522 24.76 -12.16 2.58
C HIS A 522 25.59 -11.58 1.43
N LEU A 523 25.29 -10.33 1.03
CA LEU A 523 26.12 -9.58 0.11
C LEU A 523 27.45 -9.17 0.79
N GLU A 524 28.45 -8.87 -0.03
CA GLU A 524 29.73 -8.34 0.44
C GLU A 524 29.54 -7.16 1.39
N GLN A 525 30.18 -7.20 2.54
CA GLN A 525 30.13 -6.11 3.49
C GLN A 525 31.06 -4.96 3.03
N VAL A 526 30.46 -3.83 2.72
CA VAL A 526 31.14 -2.63 2.21
C VAL A 526 30.88 -1.43 3.12
N LEU A 527 31.59 -0.32 2.89
CA LEU A 527 31.44 0.89 3.68
C LEU A 527 30.45 1.88 3.02
N MET A 528 29.76 2.65 3.84
CA MET A 528 28.93 3.80 3.42
C MET A 528 29.61 5.12 3.81
N PRO A 529 30.47 5.70 2.98
CA PRO A 529 31.22 6.91 3.33
C PRO A 529 30.30 8.12 3.54
N GLY A 530 30.22 8.57 4.79
CA GLY A 530 29.33 9.66 5.20
C GLY A 530 27.94 9.21 5.68
N GLY A 531 27.72 7.90 5.89
CA GLY A 531 26.41 7.37 6.34
C GLY A 531 25.29 7.75 5.38
N ASP A 532 24.28 8.49 5.86
CA ASP A 532 23.13 8.91 5.02
C ASP A 532 23.49 9.74 3.79
N LEU A 533 24.64 10.43 3.80
CA LEU A 533 25.12 11.12 2.60
C LEU A 533 25.42 10.14 1.47
N ALA A 534 25.81 8.89 1.76
CA ALA A 534 26.04 7.88 0.73
C ALA A 534 24.71 7.40 0.09
N THR A 535 23.59 7.56 0.78
CA THR A 535 22.27 7.29 0.16
C THR A 535 21.80 8.47 -0.69
N LYS A 536 22.16 9.69 -0.31
CA LYS A 536 21.82 10.90 -1.07
C LYS A 536 22.70 11.06 -2.31
N PHE A 537 23.98 10.75 -2.18
CA PHE A 537 24.97 10.86 -3.25
C PHE A 537 25.52 9.46 -3.60
N PRO A 538 24.92 8.74 -4.55
CA PRO A 538 25.30 7.38 -4.94
C PRO A 538 26.77 7.20 -5.34
N GLU A 539 27.44 8.25 -5.79
CA GLU A 539 28.88 8.25 -6.10
C GLU A 539 29.73 7.95 -4.86
N ARG A 540 29.26 8.28 -3.64
CA ARG A 540 29.93 7.90 -2.38
C ARG A 540 29.84 6.38 -2.15
N MET A 541 28.69 5.78 -2.48
CA MET A 541 28.54 4.32 -2.43
C MET A 541 29.43 3.62 -3.45
N LEU A 542 29.56 4.18 -4.66
CA LEU A 542 30.47 3.63 -5.64
C LEU A 542 31.91 3.55 -5.09
N TYR A 543 32.42 4.62 -4.45
CA TYR A 543 33.73 4.59 -3.80
C TYR A 543 33.76 3.65 -2.58
N GLY A 544 32.67 3.54 -1.84
CA GLY A 544 32.57 2.62 -0.70
C GLY A 544 32.68 1.15 -1.08
N ILE A 545 32.26 0.78 -2.30
CA ILE A 545 32.36 -0.57 -2.87
C ILE A 545 33.68 -0.75 -3.64
N LEU A 546 34.12 0.24 -4.40
CA LEU A 546 35.34 0.26 -5.20
C LEU A 546 36.27 1.38 -4.72
N PRO A 547 36.97 1.22 -3.58
CA PRO A 547 37.87 2.25 -3.05
C PRO A 547 39.25 2.20 -3.74
N ASP A 548 39.27 2.53 -5.03
CA ASP A 548 40.46 2.48 -5.85
C ASP A 548 40.71 3.80 -6.60
N ALA A 549 41.94 3.99 -7.08
CA ALA A 549 42.37 5.20 -7.77
C ALA A 549 41.58 5.46 -9.06
N GLU A 550 41.08 4.40 -9.68
CA GLU A 550 40.28 4.51 -10.91
C GLU A 550 38.91 5.12 -10.60
N THR A 551 38.28 4.75 -9.49
CA THR A 551 37.03 5.36 -9.03
C THR A 551 37.25 6.84 -8.69
N LEU A 552 38.36 7.19 -8.01
CA LEU A 552 38.69 8.60 -7.74
C LEU A 552 38.87 9.41 -9.02
N SER A 553 39.58 8.83 -10.03
CA SER A 553 39.71 9.48 -11.35
C SER A 553 38.33 9.71 -12.00
N LEU A 554 37.45 8.72 -12.00
CA LEU A 554 36.10 8.84 -12.51
C LEU A 554 35.29 9.95 -11.81
N LEU A 555 35.41 10.07 -10.48
CA LEU A 555 34.74 11.11 -9.71
C LEU A 555 35.31 12.50 -10.04
N SER A 556 36.65 12.62 -10.18
CA SER A 556 37.31 13.85 -10.60
C SER A 556 36.84 14.30 -11.98
N GLU A 557 36.79 13.39 -12.97
CA GLU A 557 36.27 13.65 -14.31
C GLU A 557 34.81 14.15 -14.30
N ARG A 558 34.06 13.75 -13.26
CA ARG A 558 32.67 14.17 -13.04
C ARG A 558 32.52 15.46 -12.23
N GLY A 559 33.63 16.11 -11.91
CA GLY A 559 33.64 17.42 -11.28
C GLY A 559 33.75 17.44 -9.76
N TRP A 560 34.14 16.31 -9.13
CA TRP A 560 34.51 16.33 -7.71
C TRP A 560 35.85 17.07 -7.57
N ASP A 561 35.89 18.03 -6.65
CA ASP A 561 37.12 18.76 -6.37
C ASP A 561 38.09 17.92 -5.52
N ASP A 562 39.40 18.26 -5.60
CA ASP A 562 40.49 17.54 -4.90
C ASP A 562 40.29 17.49 -3.39
N THR A 563 39.61 18.47 -2.79
CA THR A 563 39.34 18.49 -1.36
C THR A 563 38.28 17.49 -0.98
N SER A 564 37.19 17.45 -1.76
CA SER A 564 36.09 16.47 -1.59
C SER A 564 36.59 15.05 -1.76
N LEU A 565 37.45 14.79 -2.78
CA LEU A 565 38.05 13.48 -3.02
C LEU A 565 38.95 13.04 -1.86
N ARG A 566 39.83 13.93 -1.36
CA ARG A 566 40.67 13.64 -0.20
C ARG A 566 39.85 13.38 1.07
N VAL A 567 38.77 14.11 1.29
CA VAL A 567 37.88 13.90 2.43
C VAL A 567 37.21 12.52 2.31
N LEU A 568 36.72 12.15 1.14
CA LEU A 568 36.10 10.85 0.88
C LEU A 568 37.09 9.70 1.16
N GLU A 569 38.30 9.79 0.65
CA GLU A 569 39.39 8.84 0.86
C GLU A 569 39.73 8.70 2.35
N GLN A 570 40.00 9.79 3.02
CA GLN A 570 40.32 9.79 4.46
C GLN A 570 39.18 9.27 5.35
N GLN A 571 37.91 9.60 5.00
CA GLN A 571 36.74 9.07 5.70
C GLN A 571 36.72 7.55 5.63
N THR A 572 36.94 7.00 4.42
CA THR A 572 36.91 5.56 4.15
C THR A 572 38.08 4.85 4.83
N GLU A 573 39.32 5.37 4.71
CA GLU A 573 40.51 4.82 5.37
C GLU A 573 40.37 4.79 6.89
N LYS A 574 39.93 5.89 7.49
CA LYS A 574 39.77 6.03 8.93
C LYS A 574 38.46 5.47 9.47
N ARG A 575 37.58 5.01 8.60
CA ARG A 575 36.21 4.54 8.89
C ARG A 575 35.40 5.56 9.69
N PHE A 576 35.63 6.84 9.44
CA PHE A 576 34.92 7.91 10.14
C PHE A 576 33.56 8.18 9.50
N ASN A 577 32.49 7.98 10.26
CA ASN A 577 31.10 8.06 9.76
C ASN A 577 30.91 7.20 8.49
N CYS A 578 31.42 5.96 8.54
CA CYS A 578 31.35 4.97 7.47
C CYS A 578 30.76 3.67 8.02
N PRO A 579 29.45 3.60 8.29
CA PRO A 579 28.84 2.34 8.70
C PRO A 579 29.05 1.27 7.64
N ALA A 580 29.16 0.03 8.10
CA ALA A 580 29.25 -1.13 7.21
C ALA A 580 27.86 -1.54 6.76
N THR A 581 27.75 -2.01 5.51
CA THR A 581 26.47 -2.43 4.92
C THR A 581 26.59 -3.64 4.01
N THR A 582 25.54 -4.44 3.97
CA THR A 582 25.29 -5.54 3.02
C THR A 582 24.05 -5.26 2.15
N SER A 583 23.62 -4.01 2.06
CA SER A 583 22.39 -3.58 1.39
C SER A 583 22.43 -3.81 -0.12
N THR A 584 21.40 -4.50 -0.63
CA THR A 584 21.16 -4.68 -2.07
C THR A 584 20.84 -3.33 -2.73
N GLY A 585 20.05 -2.49 -2.09
CA GLY A 585 19.73 -1.15 -2.61
C GLY A 585 20.98 -0.28 -2.79
N ARG A 586 21.95 -0.37 -1.88
CA ARG A 586 23.21 0.40 -1.97
C ARG A 586 24.11 -0.09 -3.12
N VAL A 587 24.06 -1.39 -3.44
CA VAL A 587 24.75 -1.91 -4.63
C VAL A 587 24.14 -1.37 -5.92
N LEU A 588 22.80 -1.31 -5.99
CA LEU A 588 22.09 -0.73 -7.14
C LEU A 588 22.34 0.78 -7.27
N ASP A 589 22.41 1.52 -6.15
CA ASP A 589 22.78 2.94 -6.16
C ASP A 589 24.20 3.14 -6.73
N ALA A 590 25.16 2.33 -6.29
CA ALA A 590 26.53 2.39 -6.82
C ALA A 590 26.61 2.00 -8.31
N ALA A 591 25.80 1.05 -8.77
CA ALA A 591 25.70 0.70 -10.17
C ALA A 591 25.14 1.86 -11.02
N ALA A 592 24.08 2.54 -10.54
CA ALA A 592 23.55 3.73 -11.20
C ALA A 592 24.59 4.88 -11.25
N ALA A 593 25.33 5.06 -10.15
CA ALA A 593 26.41 6.02 -10.10
C ALA A 593 27.56 5.66 -11.05
N LEU A 594 27.98 4.39 -11.12
CA LEU A 594 29.00 3.92 -12.05
C LEU A 594 28.64 4.26 -13.51
N LEU A 595 27.38 4.05 -13.88
CA LEU A 595 26.85 4.34 -15.21
C LEU A 595 26.62 5.85 -15.46
N GLY A 596 26.69 6.71 -14.43
CA GLY A 596 26.46 8.15 -14.54
C GLY A 596 25.00 8.53 -14.75
N ILE A 597 24.06 7.64 -14.48
CA ILE A 597 22.63 7.83 -14.74
C ILE A 597 21.88 8.41 -13.53
N CYS A 598 22.43 8.34 -12.32
CA CYS A 598 21.91 9.01 -11.15
C CYS A 598 23.07 9.39 -10.21
N ARG A 599 23.25 10.68 -9.95
CA ARG A 599 24.35 11.23 -9.15
C ARG A 599 23.88 11.76 -7.80
N GLU A 600 22.66 12.21 -7.72
CA GLU A 600 22.00 12.69 -6.49
C GLU A 600 20.59 12.09 -6.43
N ARG A 601 20.23 11.53 -5.30
CA ARG A 601 18.90 10.99 -5.04
C ARG A 601 17.97 12.11 -4.56
N THR A 602 16.88 12.32 -5.30
CA THR A 602 15.86 13.34 -4.98
C THR A 602 14.60 12.72 -4.36
N TYR A 603 14.38 11.42 -4.54
CA TYR A 603 13.30 10.65 -3.88
C TYR A 603 13.75 9.22 -3.53
N ASP A 604 13.00 8.55 -2.66
CA ASP A 604 13.37 7.20 -2.18
C ASP A 604 13.37 6.19 -3.33
N GLY A 605 14.49 5.44 -3.47
CA GLY A 605 14.67 4.41 -4.49
C GLY A 605 15.04 4.91 -5.90
N GLU A 606 15.18 6.22 -6.12
CA GLU A 606 15.47 6.81 -7.44
C GLU A 606 16.61 6.14 -8.19
N PRO A 607 17.83 5.96 -7.64
CA PRO A 607 18.93 5.38 -8.41
C PRO A 607 18.61 3.96 -8.90
N SER A 608 17.99 3.15 -8.05
CA SER A 608 17.61 1.77 -8.39
C SER A 608 16.49 1.71 -9.44
N MET A 609 15.51 2.63 -9.38
CA MET A 609 14.42 2.74 -10.36
C MET A 609 14.94 3.23 -11.73
N VAL A 610 15.86 4.22 -11.74
CA VAL A 610 16.50 4.67 -12.95
C VAL A 610 17.36 3.57 -13.57
N LEU A 611 18.12 2.81 -12.73
CA LEU A 611 18.89 1.67 -13.21
C LEU A 611 17.99 0.60 -13.87
N GLU A 612 16.83 0.29 -13.28
CA GLU A 612 15.84 -0.62 -13.85
C GLU A 612 15.32 -0.10 -15.19
N ALA A 613 15.03 1.20 -15.29
CA ALA A 613 14.56 1.82 -16.53
C ALA A 613 15.58 1.74 -17.68
N TYR A 614 16.86 1.87 -17.38
CA TYR A 614 17.93 1.65 -18.35
C TYR A 614 18.09 0.17 -18.69
N ALA A 615 18.09 -0.72 -17.68
CA ALA A 615 18.22 -2.15 -17.87
C ALA A 615 17.09 -2.76 -18.73
N ALA A 616 15.87 -2.25 -18.61
CA ALA A 616 14.72 -2.68 -19.41
C ALA A 616 14.91 -2.50 -20.93
N ARG A 617 15.87 -1.64 -21.35
CA ARG A 617 16.22 -1.39 -22.75
C ARG A 617 17.44 -2.16 -23.23
N GLY A 618 18.06 -2.95 -22.35
CA GLY A 618 19.25 -3.74 -22.63
C GLY A 618 18.98 -5.24 -22.52
N THR A 619 19.82 -6.03 -23.21
CA THR A 619 19.87 -7.49 -23.01
C THR A 619 21.08 -7.84 -22.16
N PRO A 620 20.93 -8.60 -21.04
CA PRO A 620 22.06 -8.95 -20.20
C PRO A 620 23.04 -9.86 -20.93
N GLN A 621 24.33 -9.61 -20.75
CA GLN A 621 25.40 -10.51 -21.19
C GLN A 621 25.74 -11.49 -20.09
N PRO A 622 26.24 -12.69 -20.40
CA PRO A 622 26.70 -13.63 -19.41
C PRO A 622 27.79 -13.02 -18.51
N LEU A 623 27.58 -13.06 -17.22
CA LEU A 623 28.54 -12.64 -16.20
C LEU A 623 28.57 -13.69 -15.09
N GLU A 624 29.73 -14.28 -14.87
CA GLU A 624 29.95 -15.23 -13.77
C GLU A 624 30.01 -14.48 -12.43
N VAL A 625 29.22 -14.92 -11.46
CA VAL A 625 29.23 -14.36 -10.12
C VAL A 625 30.17 -15.13 -9.20
N ARG A 626 30.80 -14.44 -8.26
CA ARG A 626 31.73 -15.05 -7.31
C ARG A 626 31.14 -15.04 -5.91
N ILE A 627 31.13 -16.23 -5.32
CA ILE A 627 30.74 -16.45 -3.92
C ILE A 627 32.02 -16.74 -3.11
N GLY A 628 32.26 -15.93 -2.11
CA GLY A 628 33.29 -16.08 -1.10
C GLY A 628 32.73 -16.70 0.20
N SER A 629 33.60 -16.84 1.20
CA SER A 629 33.24 -17.27 2.56
C SER A 629 33.38 -16.10 3.53
N GLY A 630 32.31 -15.81 4.26
CA GLY A 630 32.29 -14.81 5.31
C GLY A 630 32.68 -15.34 6.69
N ARG A 631 32.56 -14.49 7.70
CA ARG A 631 32.68 -14.90 9.09
C ARG A 631 31.56 -15.89 9.44
N ASN A 632 31.84 -16.80 10.37
CA ASN A 632 30.88 -17.81 10.84
C ASN A 632 30.35 -18.79 9.74
N GLY A 633 31.05 -18.91 8.61
CA GLY A 633 30.69 -19.88 7.56
C GLY A 633 29.53 -19.44 6.65
N ALA A 634 29.09 -18.21 6.73
CA ALA A 634 28.10 -17.65 5.79
C ALA A 634 28.71 -17.50 4.39
N ASP A 635 27.92 -17.78 3.35
CA ASP A 635 28.31 -17.51 1.96
C ASP A 635 28.18 -16.00 1.66
N VAL A 636 29.12 -15.45 0.88
CA VAL A 636 29.17 -14.01 0.57
C VAL A 636 29.21 -13.78 -0.94
N LEU A 637 28.22 -13.10 -1.47
CA LEU A 637 28.26 -12.63 -2.87
C LEU A 637 29.18 -11.41 -2.99
N LEU A 638 30.23 -11.53 -3.78
CA LEU A 638 31.21 -10.46 -4.00
C LEU A 638 30.67 -9.41 -4.99
N THR A 639 29.95 -8.43 -4.48
CA THR A 639 29.29 -7.37 -5.28
C THR A 639 30.29 -6.39 -5.91
N SER A 640 31.48 -6.22 -5.31
CA SER A 640 32.58 -5.45 -5.90
C SER A 640 33.04 -6.00 -7.25
N GLU A 641 33.01 -7.33 -7.44
CA GLU A 641 33.37 -7.97 -8.72
C GLU A 641 32.35 -7.65 -9.81
N ILE A 642 31.05 -7.63 -9.49
CA ILE A 642 29.98 -7.23 -10.42
C ILE A 642 30.21 -5.80 -10.92
N LEU A 643 30.50 -4.87 -9.99
CA LEU A 643 30.77 -3.47 -10.36
C LEU A 643 32.07 -3.28 -11.13
N ARG A 644 33.14 -4.04 -10.81
CA ARG A 644 34.40 -4.04 -11.59
C ARG A 644 34.17 -4.48 -13.02
N GLU A 645 33.37 -5.55 -13.22
CA GLU A 645 33.05 -6.00 -14.58
C GLU A 645 32.16 -4.99 -15.30
N GLY A 646 31.17 -4.38 -14.64
CA GLY A 646 30.39 -3.27 -15.19
C GLY A 646 31.28 -2.11 -15.67
N ARG A 647 32.29 -1.72 -14.87
CA ARG A 647 33.31 -0.74 -15.24
C ARG A 647 34.14 -1.19 -16.45
N ALA A 648 34.53 -2.44 -16.50
CA ALA A 648 35.24 -3.00 -17.65
C ALA A 648 34.38 -3.05 -18.92
N MET A 649 33.08 -3.32 -18.81
CA MET A 649 32.15 -3.26 -19.96
C MET A 649 32.05 -1.86 -20.52
N ILE A 650 31.92 -0.83 -19.67
CA ILE A 650 31.92 0.58 -20.10
C ILE A 650 33.21 0.93 -20.87
N LYS A 651 34.37 0.50 -20.33
CA LYS A 651 35.67 0.72 -21.04
C LYS A 651 35.76 0.02 -22.38
N ARG A 652 35.13 -1.13 -22.55
CA ARG A 652 35.00 -1.83 -23.84
C ARG A 652 33.97 -1.20 -24.78
N GLY A 653 33.29 -0.12 -24.38
CA GLY A 653 32.28 0.56 -25.17
C GLY A 653 30.92 -0.11 -25.20
N VAL A 654 30.64 -1.00 -24.28
CA VAL A 654 29.29 -1.58 -24.11
C VAL A 654 28.33 -0.47 -23.64
N SER A 655 27.17 -0.38 -24.27
CA SER A 655 26.22 0.69 -23.97
C SER A 655 25.65 0.58 -22.54
N VAL A 656 25.21 1.71 -21.99
CA VAL A 656 24.67 1.83 -20.62
C VAL A 656 23.50 0.86 -20.38
N PRO A 657 22.50 0.70 -21.26
CA PRO A 657 21.41 -0.24 -21.07
C PRO A 657 21.87 -1.71 -20.92
N TYR A 658 22.78 -2.16 -21.76
CA TYR A 658 23.32 -3.55 -21.72
C TYR A 658 24.16 -3.77 -20.47
N THR A 659 24.95 -2.78 -20.04
CA THR A 659 25.75 -2.88 -18.81
C THR A 659 24.84 -2.87 -17.59
N ALA A 660 23.79 -2.03 -17.55
CA ALA A 660 22.79 -2.01 -16.49
C ALA A 660 22.07 -3.35 -16.36
N ALA A 661 21.56 -3.89 -17.48
CA ALA A 661 20.90 -5.20 -17.51
C ALA A 661 21.81 -6.31 -17.02
N THR A 662 23.10 -6.31 -17.46
CA THR A 662 24.08 -7.33 -17.06
C THR A 662 24.37 -7.30 -15.54
N MET A 663 24.67 -6.12 -14.98
CA MET A 663 24.95 -5.98 -13.55
C MET A 663 23.74 -6.38 -12.69
N GLN A 664 22.55 -6.00 -13.09
CA GLN A 664 21.31 -6.27 -12.38
C GLN A 664 20.98 -7.77 -12.40
N THR A 665 21.11 -8.43 -13.56
CA THR A 665 20.90 -9.87 -13.71
C THR A 665 21.96 -10.67 -12.94
N ALA A 666 23.22 -10.25 -12.97
CA ALA A 666 24.30 -10.91 -12.22
C ALA A 666 24.07 -10.83 -10.71
N LEU A 667 23.63 -9.66 -10.21
CA LEU A 667 23.26 -9.50 -8.80
C LEU A 667 22.11 -10.45 -8.42
N ALA A 668 21.05 -10.51 -9.22
CA ALA A 668 19.91 -11.39 -8.98
C ALA A 668 20.29 -12.87 -8.98
N LYS A 669 21.09 -13.31 -9.96
CA LYS A 669 21.64 -14.69 -10.02
C LYS A 669 22.52 -15.01 -8.82
N GLY A 670 23.37 -14.08 -8.40
CA GLY A 670 24.20 -14.26 -7.20
C GLY A 670 23.38 -14.41 -5.92
N ILE A 671 22.30 -13.67 -5.77
CA ILE A 671 21.37 -13.79 -4.63
C ILE A 671 20.67 -15.15 -4.68
N ALA A 672 20.19 -15.58 -5.85
CA ALA A 672 19.59 -16.90 -6.02
C ALA A 672 20.59 -18.03 -5.67
N GLU A 673 21.84 -17.93 -6.12
CA GLU A 673 22.91 -18.90 -5.80
C GLU A 673 23.19 -18.97 -4.29
N LEU A 674 23.21 -17.83 -3.57
CA LEU A 674 23.31 -17.83 -2.10
C LEU A 674 22.16 -18.61 -1.45
N ALA A 675 20.94 -18.39 -1.93
CA ALA A 675 19.76 -19.08 -1.42
C ALA A 675 19.81 -20.59 -1.72
N LEU A 676 20.22 -20.98 -2.92
CA LEU A 676 20.37 -22.39 -3.32
C LEU A 676 21.41 -23.11 -2.47
N ARG A 677 22.58 -22.50 -2.22
CA ARG A 677 23.60 -23.06 -1.30
C ARG A 677 23.08 -23.23 0.12
N SER A 678 22.27 -22.26 0.59
CA SER A 678 21.64 -22.36 1.90
C SER A 678 20.60 -23.47 1.96
N ALA A 679 19.81 -23.65 0.90
CA ALA A 679 18.87 -24.75 0.75
C ALA A 679 19.56 -26.11 0.76
N GLU A 680 20.65 -26.25 0.01
CA GLU A 680 21.44 -27.47 -0.02
C GLU A 680 22.08 -27.82 1.35
N LYS A 681 22.66 -26.82 2.03
CA LYS A 681 23.30 -27.01 3.36
C LYS A 681 22.29 -27.37 4.45
N THR A 682 21.07 -26.85 4.40
CA THR A 682 20.04 -27.06 5.44
C THR A 682 19.03 -28.13 5.10
N GLY A 683 18.90 -28.52 3.83
CA GLY A 683 17.87 -29.45 3.34
C GLY A 683 16.49 -28.79 3.20
N ILE A 684 16.39 -27.46 3.36
CA ILE A 684 15.12 -26.71 3.23
C ILE A 684 14.84 -26.49 1.75
N SER A 685 13.70 -26.98 1.25
CA SER A 685 13.31 -26.92 -0.17
C SER A 685 12.36 -25.75 -0.50
N THR A 686 12.03 -24.92 0.48
CA THR A 686 11.14 -23.76 0.31
C THR A 686 11.91 -22.48 0.62
N ALA A 687 11.84 -21.51 -0.29
CA ALA A 687 12.35 -20.16 -0.08
C ALA A 687 11.22 -19.17 0.13
N ALA A 688 11.50 -18.01 0.72
CA ALA A 688 10.58 -16.89 0.86
C ALA A 688 11.29 -15.58 0.46
N LEU A 689 10.71 -14.82 -0.47
CA LEU A 689 11.29 -13.58 -1.00
C LEU A 689 10.52 -12.36 -0.49
N SER A 690 11.23 -11.40 0.10
CA SER A 690 10.71 -10.10 0.53
C SER A 690 11.80 -9.02 0.53
N GLY A 691 11.42 -7.78 0.78
CA GLY A 691 12.28 -6.60 0.78
C GLY A 691 12.00 -5.67 -0.41
N GLY A 692 12.25 -4.38 -0.23
CA GLY A 692 11.89 -3.34 -1.21
C GLY A 692 12.53 -3.52 -2.59
N VAL A 693 13.69 -4.16 -2.69
CA VAL A 693 14.34 -4.45 -3.97
C VAL A 693 13.60 -5.51 -4.79
N ALA A 694 12.80 -6.38 -4.16
CA ALA A 694 11.97 -7.37 -4.88
C ALA A 694 10.83 -6.72 -5.71
N ILE A 695 10.58 -5.42 -5.56
CA ILE A 695 9.69 -4.64 -6.44
C ILE A 695 10.27 -4.55 -7.86
N ASN A 696 11.59 -4.55 -8.00
CA ASN A 696 12.25 -4.58 -9.30
C ASN A 696 11.92 -5.90 -10.02
N ARG A 697 11.19 -5.77 -11.15
CA ARG A 697 10.66 -6.92 -11.91
C ARG A 697 11.78 -7.87 -12.34
N SER A 698 12.83 -7.33 -12.96
CA SER A 698 13.92 -8.14 -13.51
C SER A 698 14.67 -8.92 -12.43
N ILE A 699 14.93 -8.31 -11.28
CA ILE A 699 15.59 -8.97 -10.14
C ILE A 699 14.68 -10.07 -9.59
N ARG A 700 13.43 -9.75 -9.32
CA ARG A 700 12.44 -10.71 -8.79
C ARG A 700 12.28 -11.92 -9.71
N GLU A 701 12.00 -11.68 -10.99
CA GLU A 701 11.78 -12.77 -11.96
C GLU A 701 13.01 -13.64 -12.16
N THR A 702 14.21 -13.04 -12.19
CA THR A 702 15.46 -13.80 -12.27
C THR A 702 15.64 -14.70 -11.04
N ILE A 703 15.43 -14.19 -9.82
CA ILE A 703 15.53 -14.99 -8.60
C ILE A 703 14.52 -16.15 -8.62
N LEU A 704 13.25 -15.85 -8.95
CA LEU A 704 12.20 -16.86 -9.00
C LEU A 704 12.50 -17.96 -10.05
N ALA A 705 13.00 -17.58 -11.22
CA ALA A 705 13.37 -18.53 -12.27
C ALA A 705 14.54 -19.44 -11.87
N GLU A 706 15.64 -18.88 -11.35
CA GLU A 706 16.82 -19.65 -10.92
C GLU A 706 16.46 -20.66 -9.79
N LEU A 707 15.62 -20.26 -8.84
CA LEU A 707 15.12 -21.14 -7.78
C LEU A 707 14.22 -22.25 -8.33
N ALA A 708 13.30 -21.90 -9.25
CA ALA A 708 12.38 -22.85 -9.87
C ALA A 708 13.14 -23.90 -10.71
N ASP A 709 14.14 -23.48 -11.49
CA ASP A 709 14.99 -24.35 -12.30
C ASP A 709 15.78 -25.36 -11.43
N ALA A 710 16.14 -24.97 -10.20
CA ALA A 710 16.77 -25.83 -9.21
C ALA A 710 15.78 -26.65 -8.37
N GLY A 711 14.47 -26.55 -8.61
CA GLY A 711 13.43 -27.27 -7.89
C GLY A 711 13.12 -26.71 -6.49
N VAL A 712 13.54 -25.50 -6.16
CA VAL A 712 13.22 -24.81 -4.90
C VAL A 712 11.97 -23.96 -5.09
N ARG A 713 10.93 -24.24 -4.30
CA ARG A 713 9.70 -23.46 -4.32
C ARG A 713 9.93 -22.11 -3.61
N CYS A 714 9.68 -21.01 -4.30
CA CYS A 714 9.78 -19.68 -3.70
C CYS A 714 8.39 -19.09 -3.40
N LEU A 715 8.18 -18.71 -2.14
CA LEU A 715 6.97 -18.03 -1.66
C LEU A 715 7.16 -16.52 -1.78
N THR A 716 6.08 -15.83 -2.18
CA THR A 716 5.95 -14.37 -2.11
C THR A 716 4.61 -14.03 -1.46
N ASN A 717 4.45 -12.82 -0.96
CA ASN A 717 3.17 -12.38 -0.40
C ASN A 717 2.49 -11.35 -1.30
N PRO A 718 1.50 -11.73 -2.13
CA PRO A 718 0.78 -10.79 -2.98
C PRO A 718 -0.20 -9.89 -2.21
N ARG A 719 -0.49 -10.18 -0.94
CA ARG A 719 -1.43 -9.43 -0.11
C ARG A 719 -0.78 -8.30 0.69
N TYR A 720 0.54 -8.32 0.87
CA TYR A 720 1.31 -7.28 1.55
C TYR A 720 2.39 -6.72 0.64
N PRO A 721 2.80 -5.46 0.82
CA PRO A 721 3.93 -4.90 0.08
C PRO A 721 5.20 -5.73 0.24
N PHE A 722 6.03 -5.80 -0.80
CA PHE A 722 7.38 -6.36 -0.67
C PHE A 722 8.28 -5.51 0.23
N GLY A 723 8.16 -4.18 0.10
CA GLY A 723 8.91 -3.24 0.94
C GLY A 723 8.33 -3.12 2.34
N ASP A 724 8.81 -2.13 3.08
CA ASP A 724 8.58 -1.94 4.52
C ASP A 724 7.11 -1.91 4.97
N GLY A 725 6.16 -1.72 4.05
CA GLY A 725 4.73 -1.81 4.35
C GLY A 725 4.24 -3.19 4.83
N CYS A 726 5.08 -4.23 4.82
CA CYS A 726 4.78 -5.54 5.41
C CYS A 726 5.31 -5.70 6.84
N ILE A 727 6.19 -4.80 7.30
CA ILE A 727 6.95 -4.96 8.56
C ILE A 727 6.03 -5.05 9.76
N SER A 728 5.04 -4.17 9.90
CA SER A 728 4.13 -4.21 11.05
C SER A 728 3.38 -5.54 11.16
N CYS A 729 3.03 -6.15 10.01
CA CYS A 729 2.43 -7.49 9.96
C CYS A 729 3.43 -8.57 10.39
N GLY A 730 4.66 -8.55 9.86
CA GLY A 730 5.72 -9.48 10.25
C GLY A 730 6.10 -9.36 11.73
N GLN A 731 6.10 -8.15 12.28
CA GLN A 731 6.27 -7.90 13.72
C GLN A 731 5.18 -8.59 14.54
N VAL A 732 3.91 -8.42 14.15
CA VAL A 732 2.77 -9.05 14.82
C VAL A 732 2.83 -10.57 14.74
N ILE A 733 3.16 -11.12 13.57
CA ILE A 733 3.28 -12.57 13.37
C ILE A 733 4.38 -13.15 14.27
N THR A 734 5.57 -12.53 14.26
CA THR A 734 6.69 -12.97 15.09
C THR A 734 6.33 -12.92 16.58
N ALA A 735 5.82 -11.79 17.06
CA ALA A 735 5.46 -11.62 18.46
C ALA A 735 4.34 -12.60 18.89
N GLY A 736 3.38 -12.86 18.00
CA GLY A 736 2.29 -13.80 18.27
C GLY A 736 2.75 -15.25 18.39
N ILE A 737 3.64 -15.68 17.50
CA ILE A 737 4.23 -17.03 17.58
C ILE A 737 5.06 -17.19 18.85
N LEU A 738 5.94 -16.22 19.16
CA LEU A 738 6.73 -16.26 20.40
C LEU A 738 5.86 -16.28 21.64
N ALA A 739 4.79 -15.49 21.69
CA ALA A 739 3.84 -15.50 22.80
C ALA A 739 3.07 -16.82 22.92
N LYS A 740 2.64 -17.42 21.78
CA LYS A 740 1.95 -18.73 21.75
C LYS A 740 2.85 -19.87 22.24
N GLU A 741 4.16 -19.78 21.98
CA GLU A 741 5.17 -20.74 22.44
C GLU A 741 5.70 -20.46 23.87
N GLY A 742 5.21 -19.40 24.52
CA GLY A 742 5.65 -19.03 25.87
C GLY A 742 7.09 -18.49 25.92
N LYS A 743 7.59 -17.94 24.81
CA LYS A 743 8.92 -17.32 24.68
C LYS A 743 8.90 -15.80 24.90
N LEU A 744 7.70 -15.22 25.13
CA LEU A 744 7.48 -13.79 25.34
C LEU A 744 6.56 -13.54 26.53
#